data_bf9fa36ac8685c605c3496c692c99eec
#
_entry.id   bf9fa36ac8685c605c3496c692c99eec
#
_cell.length_a   1.000
_cell.length_b   1.000
_cell.length_c   1.000
_cell.angle_alpha   90.00
_cell.angle_beta   90.00
_cell.angle_gamma   90.00
#
_symmetry.space_group_name_H-M   'P 1'
#
loop_
_entity.id
_entity.type
_entity.pdbx_description
1 polymer ?
#
loop_
_entity_poly.entity_id
_entity_poly.type
_entity_poly.pdbx_seq_one_letter_code
_entity_poly.pdbx_strand_id
1 'polypeptide(L)'
;MKRLFRFIVVLAAMIFMSCASKSATKISKGDKAVRMNPDVVSGKLTNGMAYYVFKNKTPKNRISLRLVVKVGSIVEEENQLGVAHLIEHMAFNGTEHFEKNSLIDYAELIGMDFGAEVNAYTSFEETVYQLEVPADDPAFLETALLIFKDWASAVTFDQEELDKERGVVTEEWRGRLGLNGRLVDTILPFELADSEYVGHLPIGSMDVIANITRDEIIEFYKKWYRPEIMSVIVTGDINPEKVEALVKDTMSGIPASSKKITPVRGYVPPRTEKDMIVFADPEMTYTQVQLFAKDENHKPLTTEGDLKSYYLWYIVSSVLNMRLNEITANPESPWLAANAINSTETNTTTFKGAMFVPKDGCFEASFQQMLEEIDRLLLFGVTETEFKREKDSIHSSEKNWYAKRDTIRSSERADSLVNYCVNGVMFVSDDDYIQMSERVLKSIKIEDVNKYAHDIFAGRGNMCMIFTPSSVAPTLPSKEEVIGFWENYKSESLAEYQDNIAEGELMARPEKRADVVSKRNIEGLGVTEYILSNGIRILTAKSSSEKSRINMEALSMGGACLVSDEEWMSCSLSPTYAIYSGIAGLDVNQLEKYLSNKNLGLNVIVNEHSEEIYGNTSPDSLECLLQLTVLLMTEPQFTDQGWYYTNMLVEQQAKNYGVQPSDYFYSEVMKYIYNDSIRYIPITPEKAAMLNREDAERLYKERFCNPADFTFLFYGDFNERELVDMCRFYLGNLKTDTTVNEKEKVTYEPYVIPAGVTTKTYKKGQENQGQVVITFGGILPETESAEQNFKETEILNQLRSLVDIKLREIIREDKSGSYGVSVYSALYGKNKRTYEFTIYFGCEPAREKELAKEVIDVLNDLRENLVDQVYIDKLKETYRRSLETNRQDADWCMNLIQEAEVFNVSPEDPDPLFEEITKSLTTAESMREAARKYLDTSNYFCGFLEPEK
;
A
#
# COMPACT_ATOMS: atom_id res chain seq x y z
N MET A 1 -6.42 -0.82 -6.10
CA MET A 1 -6.32 -2.29 -5.89
C MET A 1 -4.90 -2.83 -6.07
N LYS A 2 -4.10 -2.43 -7.07
CA LYS A 2 -2.71 -2.95 -7.24
C LYS A 2 -1.71 -2.54 -6.15
N ARG A 3 -1.89 -1.43 -5.43
CA ARG A 3 -1.05 -1.08 -4.27
C ARG A 3 -1.30 -1.97 -3.05
N LEU A 4 -2.51 -2.44 -2.86
CA LEU A 4 -2.84 -3.38 -1.77
C LEU A 4 -2.27 -4.79 -2.04
N PHE A 5 -2.25 -5.22 -3.31
CA PHE A 5 -1.72 -6.53 -3.70
C PHE A 5 -0.18 -6.61 -3.62
N ARG A 6 0.53 -5.50 -3.87
CA ARG A 6 1.99 -5.44 -3.72
C ARG A 6 2.45 -5.44 -2.26
N PHE A 7 1.65 -4.91 -1.33
CA PHE A 7 1.97 -4.93 0.11
C PHE A 7 1.91 -6.34 0.71
N ILE A 8 1.05 -7.20 0.21
CA ILE A 8 0.87 -8.57 0.74
C ILE A 8 1.97 -9.53 0.26
N VAL A 9 2.54 -9.32 -0.92
CA VAL A 9 3.58 -10.21 -1.48
C VAL A 9 4.99 -9.91 -0.95
N VAL A 10 5.27 -8.68 -0.50
CA VAL A 10 6.59 -8.30 0.04
C VAL A 10 6.72 -8.59 1.54
N LEU A 11 5.61 -8.66 2.29
CA LEU A 11 5.63 -8.93 3.74
C LEU A 11 5.85 -10.40 4.11
N ALA A 12 5.79 -11.33 3.15
CA ALA A 12 5.85 -12.76 3.42
C ALA A 12 7.27 -13.37 3.36
N ALA A 13 8.31 -12.61 3.13
CA ALA A 13 9.63 -13.16 2.77
C ALA A 13 10.76 -12.91 3.75
N MET A 14 10.51 -12.62 5.03
CA MET A 14 11.64 -12.60 6.00
C MET A 14 11.20 -12.87 7.42
N ILE A 15 11.74 -13.91 8.02
CA ILE A 15 11.68 -14.17 9.44
C ILE A 15 12.56 -15.37 9.89
N PHE A 16 13.57 -15.29 10.81
CA PHE A 16 13.99 -16.20 11.87
C PHE A 16 15.41 -16.14 12.41
N MET A 17 15.67 -16.16 13.60
CA MET A 17 16.12 -17.07 14.69
C MET A 17 16.71 -16.25 15.83
N SER A 18 16.73 -16.54 16.99
CA SER A 18 16.47 -17.47 18.06
C SER A 18 16.98 -16.87 19.38
N CYS A 19 16.29 -17.08 20.44
CA CYS A 19 16.93 -17.34 21.76
C CYS A 19 16.06 -18.30 22.55
N ALA A 20 16.66 -19.42 22.89
CA ALA A 20 16.02 -20.56 23.48
C ALA A 20 15.42 -20.28 24.86
N SER A 21 14.10 -20.32 24.95
CA SER A 21 13.42 -20.96 26.06
C SER A 21 12.88 -22.29 25.53
N LYS A 22 12.98 -23.33 26.29
CA LYS A 22 12.67 -24.69 25.88
C LYS A 22 11.16 -24.91 25.64
N SER A 23 10.66 -24.46 24.53
CA SER A 23 9.63 -25.17 23.78
C SER A 23 10.20 -25.37 22.38
N ALA A 24 11.18 -26.24 22.27
CA ALA A 24 11.71 -26.66 21.00
C ALA A 24 10.60 -27.41 20.27
N THR A 25 9.94 -26.74 19.32
CA THR A 25 9.29 -27.42 18.20
C THR A 25 10.30 -28.44 17.69
N LYS A 26 9.98 -29.71 17.70
CA LYS A 26 10.90 -30.75 17.22
C LYS A 26 11.16 -30.48 15.74
N ILE A 27 12.35 -29.94 15.44
CA ILE A 27 12.88 -29.90 14.07
C ILE A 27 12.78 -31.31 13.52
N SER A 28 12.17 -31.49 12.35
CA SER A 28 12.05 -32.81 11.76
C SER A 28 13.46 -33.38 11.54
N LYS A 29 13.62 -34.71 11.68
CA LYS A 29 14.91 -35.36 11.45
C LYS A 29 15.33 -35.15 10.00
N GLY A 30 16.15 -34.13 9.73
CA GLY A 30 16.70 -33.84 8.40
C GLY A 30 16.72 -32.35 8.03
N ASP A 31 15.94 -31.50 8.71
CA ASP A 31 15.96 -30.07 8.44
C ASP A 31 17.17 -29.38 9.07
N LYS A 32 17.93 -28.66 8.29
CA LYS A 32 19.05 -27.85 8.79
C LYS A 32 18.53 -26.53 9.31
N ALA A 33 18.83 -26.22 10.56
CA ALA A 33 18.64 -24.89 11.11
C ALA A 33 19.49 -23.89 10.31
N VAL A 34 18.86 -22.80 9.86
CA VAL A 34 19.54 -21.75 9.10
C VAL A 34 20.26 -20.82 10.08
N ARG A 35 21.48 -20.41 9.74
CA ARG A 35 22.27 -19.50 10.57
C ARG A 35 21.85 -18.06 10.32
N MET A 36 21.84 -17.26 11.39
CA MET A 36 21.68 -15.82 11.30
C MET A 36 22.76 -15.19 10.40
N ASN A 37 22.40 -14.11 9.72
CA ASN A 37 23.32 -13.29 8.93
C ASN A 37 24.54 -12.91 9.79
N PRO A 38 25.77 -13.30 9.37
CA PRO A 38 27.00 -13.05 10.14
C PRO A 38 27.34 -11.56 10.27
N ASP A 39 26.78 -10.69 9.42
CA ASP A 39 27.02 -9.25 9.45
C ASP A 39 26.18 -8.54 10.53
N VAL A 40 25.23 -9.24 11.17
CA VAL A 40 24.48 -8.70 12.30
C VAL A 40 25.32 -8.79 13.57
N VAL A 41 25.68 -7.63 14.11
CA VAL A 41 26.27 -7.56 15.46
C VAL A 41 25.12 -7.69 16.47
N SER A 42 25.10 -8.76 17.22
CA SER A 42 24.01 -9.07 18.14
C SER A 42 24.52 -9.63 19.47
N GLY A 43 23.72 -9.45 20.51
CA GLY A 43 24.05 -9.97 21.83
C GLY A 43 22.90 -9.80 22.82
N LYS A 44 23.23 -10.06 24.09
CA LYS A 44 22.31 -9.91 25.20
C LYS A 44 22.98 -9.12 26.32
N LEU A 45 22.31 -8.07 26.76
CA LEU A 45 22.78 -7.22 27.87
C LEU A 45 22.67 -7.94 29.21
N THR A 46 23.34 -7.42 30.24
CA THR A 46 23.31 -7.97 31.59
C THR A 46 21.93 -7.96 32.24
N ASN A 47 21.07 -6.99 31.85
CA ASN A 47 19.68 -6.90 32.29
C ASN A 47 18.75 -7.88 31.54
N GLY A 48 19.25 -8.56 30.50
CA GLY A 48 18.49 -9.54 29.72
C GLY A 48 17.94 -9.04 28.40
N MET A 49 18.02 -7.75 28.07
CA MET A 49 17.60 -7.21 26.78
C MET A 49 18.49 -7.73 25.65
N ALA A 50 17.87 -8.08 24.52
CA ALA A 50 18.60 -8.44 23.30
C ALA A 50 18.87 -7.19 22.46
N TYR A 51 19.92 -7.21 21.64
CA TYR A 51 20.19 -6.16 20.67
C TYR A 51 20.67 -6.74 19.34
N TYR A 52 20.35 -6.01 18.26
CA TYR A 52 20.72 -6.34 16.89
C TYR A 52 21.12 -5.05 16.17
N VAL A 53 22.35 -5.03 15.65
CA VAL A 53 22.90 -3.90 14.91
C VAL A 53 23.31 -4.39 13.53
N PHE A 54 22.74 -3.81 12.49
CA PHE A 54 22.99 -4.22 11.11
C PHE A 54 23.31 -3.02 10.23
N LYS A 55 24.42 -3.09 9.49
CA LYS A 55 24.80 -2.05 8.55
C LYS A 55 24.03 -2.20 7.24
N ASN A 56 23.29 -1.17 6.85
CA ASN A 56 22.65 -1.04 5.55
C ASN A 56 22.84 0.40 5.04
N LYS A 57 23.00 0.60 3.73
CA LYS A 57 23.35 1.91 3.17
C LYS A 57 22.20 2.58 2.41
N THR A 58 21.04 2.00 2.44
CA THR A 58 19.88 2.49 1.70
C THR A 58 18.74 2.81 2.67
N PRO A 59 18.23 4.04 2.67
CA PRO A 59 18.83 5.23 2.04
C PRO A 59 20.11 5.66 2.77
N LYS A 60 20.96 6.41 2.08
CA LYS A 60 22.14 7.02 2.72
C LYS A 60 21.72 8.00 3.79
N ASN A 61 22.57 8.17 4.80
CA ASN A 61 22.37 9.15 5.87
C ASN A 61 21.10 8.92 6.69
N ARG A 62 20.64 7.67 6.83
CA ARG A 62 19.46 7.29 7.63
C ARG A 62 19.78 6.11 8.54
N ILE A 63 19.17 6.13 9.71
CA ILE A 63 19.22 5.05 10.71
C ILE A 63 17.79 4.72 11.10
N SER A 64 17.41 3.45 10.98
CA SER A 64 16.12 2.92 11.39
C SER A 64 16.27 2.15 12.70
N LEU A 65 15.51 2.51 13.70
CA LEU A 65 15.52 1.91 15.02
C LEU A 65 14.17 1.27 15.34
N ARG A 66 14.20 0.13 16.05
CA ARG A 66 12.99 -0.52 16.59
C ARG A 66 13.22 -0.94 18.03
N LEU A 67 12.30 -0.61 18.92
CA LEU A 67 12.20 -1.19 20.26
C LEU A 67 11.04 -2.19 20.24
N VAL A 68 11.36 -3.47 20.34
CA VAL A 68 10.38 -4.55 20.35
C VAL A 68 10.11 -4.94 21.79
N VAL A 69 8.86 -4.86 22.22
CA VAL A 69 8.36 -5.35 23.50
C VAL A 69 7.44 -6.53 23.21
N LYS A 70 7.79 -7.76 23.65
CA LYS A 70 6.98 -8.96 23.37
C LYS A 70 5.78 -9.07 24.31
N VAL A 71 4.95 -8.04 24.29
CA VAL A 71 3.71 -7.88 25.04
C VAL A 71 2.72 -7.13 24.16
N GLY A 72 1.51 -7.62 24.09
CA GLY A 72 0.39 -6.97 23.42
C GLY A 72 -0.89 -7.29 24.19
N SER A 73 -2.03 -7.20 23.54
CA SER A 73 -3.33 -7.32 24.18
C SER A 73 -3.65 -8.69 24.77
N ILE A 74 -3.02 -9.77 24.30
CA ILE A 74 -3.30 -11.14 24.77
C ILE A 74 -3.02 -11.38 26.27
N VAL A 75 -2.23 -10.51 26.91
CA VAL A 75 -1.89 -10.64 28.34
C VAL A 75 -2.79 -9.83 29.26
N GLU A 76 -3.75 -9.10 28.70
CA GLU A 76 -4.69 -8.26 29.41
C GLU A 76 -5.73 -9.10 30.16
N GLU A 77 -6.09 -8.66 31.35
CA GLU A 77 -7.22 -9.21 32.08
C GLU A 77 -8.51 -8.49 31.64
N GLU A 78 -9.70 -9.02 31.93
CA GLU A 78 -10.99 -8.43 31.50
C GLU A 78 -11.15 -6.94 31.85
N ASN A 79 -10.57 -6.51 32.99
CA ASN A 79 -10.56 -5.10 33.42
C ASN A 79 -9.38 -4.29 32.86
N GLN A 80 -8.61 -4.85 31.92
CA GLN A 80 -7.42 -4.25 31.33
C GLN A 80 -7.45 -4.19 29.79
N LEU A 81 -8.59 -4.54 29.16
CA LEU A 81 -8.71 -4.60 27.72
C LEU A 81 -8.42 -3.24 27.06
N GLY A 82 -7.33 -3.17 26.28
CA GLY A 82 -6.82 -1.98 25.60
C GLY A 82 -5.68 -1.26 26.34
N VAL A 83 -5.23 -1.75 27.50
CA VAL A 83 -4.17 -1.11 28.28
C VAL A 83 -2.82 -1.17 27.59
N ALA A 84 -2.49 -2.26 26.90
CA ALA A 84 -1.24 -2.38 26.14
C ALA A 84 -1.15 -1.29 25.07
N HIS A 85 -2.23 -1.02 24.36
CA HIS A 85 -2.33 0.02 23.35
C HIS A 85 -2.33 1.42 23.98
N LEU A 86 -3.07 1.64 25.07
CA LEU A 86 -3.05 2.93 25.79
C LEU A 86 -1.64 3.27 26.33
N ILE A 87 -0.85 2.27 26.77
CA ILE A 87 0.55 2.48 27.17
C ILE A 87 1.41 2.89 25.98
N GLU A 88 1.18 2.33 24.80
CA GLU A 88 1.85 2.75 23.57
C GLU A 88 1.62 4.24 23.31
N HIS A 89 0.36 4.71 23.35
CA HIS A 89 0.01 6.13 23.23
C HIS A 89 0.68 7.00 24.30
N MET A 90 0.61 6.57 25.56
CA MET A 90 1.20 7.31 26.67
C MET A 90 2.73 7.45 26.59
N ALA A 91 3.41 6.57 25.85
CA ALA A 91 4.85 6.67 25.62
C ALA A 91 5.26 7.95 24.85
N PHE A 92 4.35 8.48 24.02
CA PHE A 92 4.55 9.74 23.30
C PHE A 92 4.18 10.99 24.14
N ASN A 93 3.41 10.81 25.21
CA ASN A 93 2.82 11.87 26.04
C ASN A 93 3.58 12.16 27.34
N GLY A 94 4.84 11.76 27.43
CA GLY A 94 5.74 12.14 28.51
C GLY A 94 6.56 10.98 29.09
N THR A 95 7.85 11.25 29.22
CA THR A 95 8.83 10.33 29.83
C THR A 95 9.70 11.09 30.82
N GLU A 96 10.68 10.41 31.43
CA GLU A 96 11.61 11.04 32.39
C GLU A 96 12.39 12.20 31.78
N HIS A 97 12.80 12.11 30.51
CA HIS A 97 13.64 13.12 29.85
C HIS A 97 12.88 13.98 28.82
N PHE A 98 11.69 13.59 28.43
CA PHE A 98 10.87 14.30 27.47
C PHE A 98 9.48 14.57 28.07
N GLU A 99 9.24 15.82 28.46
CA GLU A 99 7.97 16.23 29.05
C GLU A 99 6.90 16.43 27.97
N LYS A 100 5.70 15.86 28.15
CA LYS A 100 4.54 16.03 27.24
C LYS A 100 4.94 15.77 25.77
N ASN A 101 4.62 16.68 24.87
CA ASN A 101 4.86 16.58 23.42
C ASN A 101 6.30 16.93 23.01
N SER A 102 7.21 17.20 23.94
CA SER A 102 8.58 17.64 23.61
C SER A 102 9.37 16.60 22.78
N LEU A 103 8.98 15.32 22.84
CA LEU A 103 9.56 14.27 22.00
C LEU A 103 9.17 14.48 20.54
N ILE A 104 7.90 14.77 20.26
CA ILE A 104 7.39 15.03 18.91
C ILE A 104 8.02 16.31 18.36
N ASP A 105 8.06 17.37 19.18
CA ASP A 105 8.74 18.63 18.82
C ASP A 105 10.21 18.41 18.44
N TYR A 106 10.93 17.60 19.23
CA TYR A 106 12.32 17.26 18.92
C TYR A 106 12.44 16.50 17.60
N ALA A 107 11.58 15.53 17.37
CA ALA A 107 11.57 14.75 16.13
C ALA A 107 11.39 15.64 14.89
N GLU A 108 10.41 16.53 14.92
CA GLU A 108 10.14 17.49 13.85
C GLU A 108 11.28 18.48 13.63
N LEU A 109 11.95 18.93 14.70
CA LEU A 109 13.11 19.82 14.61
C LEU A 109 14.31 19.18 13.90
N ILE A 110 14.44 17.87 13.93
CA ILE A 110 15.48 17.15 13.18
C ILE A 110 14.98 16.60 11.83
N GLY A 111 13.77 17.02 11.42
CA GLY A 111 13.16 16.71 10.13
C GLY A 111 12.56 15.32 10.04
N MET A 112 11.99 14.83 11.12
CA MET A 112 11.21 13.59 11.17
C MET A 112 9.72 13.92 11.29
N ASP A 113 8.90 13.23 10.50
CA ASP A 113 7.45 13.40 10.54
C ASP A 113 6.81 12.38 11.50
N PHE A 114 5.91 12.86 12.36
CA PHE A 114 5.09 12.00 13.20
C PHE A 114 4.11 11.18 12.35
N GLY A 115 4.07 9.89 12.59
CA GLY A 115 3.28 8.94 11.81
C GLY A 115 4.09 8.25 10.69
N ALA A 116 5.10 8.91 10.12
CA ALA A 116 5.97 8.33 9.09
C ALA A 116 7.29 7.79 9.69
N GLU A 117 8.10 8.66 10.28
CA GLU A 117 9.41 8.32 10.85
C GLU A 117 9.35 8.06 12.37
N VAL A 118 8.33 8.58 13.06
CA VAL A 118 8.07 8.36 14.49
C VAL A 118 6.73 7.69 14.62
N ASN A 119 6.70 6.40 14.98
CA ASN A 119 5.48 5.61 15.03
C ASN A 119 5.60 4.48 16.04
N ALA A 120 4.47 3.81 16.34
CA ALA A 120 4.42 2.57 17.09
C ALA A 120 3.19 1.75 16.66
N TYR A 121 3.14 0.50 17.09
CA TYR A 121 1.93 -0.31 16.99
C TYR A 121 1.87 -1.34 18.09
N THR A 122 0.65 -1.71 18.47
CA THR A 122 0.34 -2.80 19.39
C THR A 122 -0.46 -3.88 18.66
N SER A 123 0.00 -5.13 18.80
CA SER A 123 -0.68 -6.32 18.29
C SER A 123 -1.14 -7.20 19.46
N PHE A 124 -1.59 -8.43 19.18
CA PHE A 124 -1.93 -9.39 20.23
C PHE A 124 -0.74 -9.77 21.12
N GLU A 125 0.47 -9.90 20.55
CA GLU A 125 1.61 -10.50 21.22
C GLU A 125 2.81 -9.55 21.37
N GLU A 126 2.81 -8.39 20.72
CA GLU A 126 3.89 -7.41 20.76
C GLU A 126 3.42 -5.97 20.67
N THR A 127 4.27 -5.08 21.19
CA THR A 127 4.26 -3.64 20.95
C THR A 127 5.61 -3.25 20.37
N VAL A 128 5.63 -2.50 19.29
CA VAL A 128 6.86 -2.10 18.59
C VAL A 128 6.87 -0.60 18.39
N TYR A 129 7.91 0.05 18.91
CA TYR A 129 8.16 1.48 18.71
C TYR A 129 9.20 1.67 17.62
N GLN A 130 9.01 2.67 16.78
CA GLN A 130 9.80 2.91 15.58
C GLN A 130 10.32 4.35 15.55
N LEU A 131 11.60 4.50 15.25
CA LEU A 131 12.22 5.80 14.98
C LEU A 131 13.10 5.69 13.74
N GLU A 132 13.05 6.69 12.88
CA GLU A 132 14.00 6.86 11.79
C GLU A 132 14.72 8.20 11.97
N VAL A 133 16.02 8.18 12.16
CA VAL A 133 16.81 9.41 12.41
C VAL A 133 17.87 9.64 11.35
N PRO A 134 18.24 10.88 11.07
CA PRO A 134 19.41 11.18 10.25
C PRO A 134 20.71 10.65 10.89
N ALA A 135 21.69 10.31 10.06
CA ALA A 135 22.98 9.77 10.50
C ALA A 135 24.13 10.81 10.50
N ASP A 136 23.86 12.06 10.10
CA ASP A 136 24.85 13.11 9.95
C ASP A 136 25.31 13.74 11.28
N ASP A 137 24.49 13.64 12.34
CA ASP A 137 24.88 14.03 13.70
C ASP A 137 24.78 12.82 14.66
N PRO A 138 25.86 12.40 15.32
CA PRO A 138 25.82 11.33 16.32
C PRO A 138 24.84 11.57 17.47
N ALA A 139 24.54 12.84 17.80
CA ALA A 139 23.60 13.19 18.86
C ALA A 139 22.18 12.70 18.56
N PHE A 140 21.78 12.58 17.28
CA PHE A 140 20.46 12.08 16.90
C PHE A 140 20.28 10.62 17.30
N LEU A 141 21.27 9.78 17.05
CA LEU A 141 21.25 8.38 17.48
C LEU A 141 21.30 8.24 19.00
N GLU A 142 22.13 9.05 19.69
CA GLU A 142 22.20 9.08 21.15
C GLU A 142 20.84 9.43 21.77
N THR A 143 20.19 10.45 21.25
CA THR A 143 18.85 10.85 21.69
C THR A 143 17.78 9.81 21.36
N ALA A 144 17.80 9.19 20.17
CA ALA A 144 16.88 8.12 19.82
C ALA A 144 16.98 6.91 20.76
N LEU A 145 18.20 6.53 21.14
CA LEU A 145 18.40 5.47 22.14
C LEU A 145 17.98 5.88 23.55
N LEU A 146 18.09 7.18 23.92
CA LEU A 146 17.55 7.68 25.17
C LEU A 146 16.03 7.62 25.18
N ILE A 147 15.36 7.98 24.07
CA ILE A 147 13.92 7.82 23.88
C ILE A 147 13.52 6.36 24.10
N PHE A 148 14.22 5.41 23.47
CA PHE A 148 13.94 3.98 23.64
C PHE A 148 14.14 3.49 25.08
N LYS A 149 15.14 3.99 25.76
CA LYS A 149 15.35 3.70 27.18
C LYS A 149 14.18 4.19 28.02
N ASP A 150 13.71 5.39 27.77
CA ASP A 150 12.58 5.98 28.46
C ASP A 150 11.28 5.23 28.17
N TRP A 151 11.00 4.90 26.92
CA TRP A 151 9.84 4.07 26.56
C TRP A 151 9.88 2.68 27.22
N ALA A 152 11.06 2.10 27.32
CA ALA A 152 11.23 0.80 27.96
C ALA A 152 11.07 0.80 29.48
N SER A 153 11.24 1.94 30.19
CA SER A 153 11.34 1.91 31.65
C SER A 153 10.92 3.20 32.39
N ALA A 154 10.60 4.29 31.70
CA ALA A 154 10.48 5.62 32.35
C ALA A 154 9.33 6.48 31.80
N VAL A 155 8.24 5.87 31.31
CA VAL A 155 7.00 6.58 30.95
C VAL A 155 6.37 7.16 32.22
N THR A 156 5.97 8.43 32.19
CA THR A 156 5.52 9.17 33.39
C THR A 156 4.04 8.97 33.73
N PHE A 157 3.21 8.70 32.73
CA PHE A 157 1.76 8.56 32.87
C PHE A 157 1.14 9.78 33.59
N ASP A 158 1.42 10.99 33.10
CA ASP A 158 0.79 12.18 33.63
C ASP A 158 -0.74 12.07 33.60
N GLN A 159 -1.44 12.48 34.65
CA GLN A 159 -2.90 12.29 34.73
C GLN A 159 -3.66 13.16 33.72
N GLU A 160 -3.20 14.39 33.49
CA GLU A 160 -3.85 15.30 32.55
C GLU A 160 -3.71 14.76 31.11
N GLU A 161 -2.50 14.30 30.74
CA GLU A 161 -2.24 13.72 29.42
C GLU A 161 -2.96 12.37 29.25
N LEU A 162 -3.05 11.55 30.30
CA LEU A 162 -3.83 10.31 30.27
C LEU A 162 -5.31 10.57 30.00
N ASP A 163 -5.88 11.58 30.63
CA ASP A 163 -7.31 11.90 30.47
C ASP A 163 -7.60 12.43 29.05
N LYS A 164 -6.66 13.16 28.43
CA LYS A 164 -6.73 13.55 27.02
C LYS A 164 -6.62 12.33 26.11
N GLU A 165 -5.64 11.46 26.35
CA GLU A 165 -5.34 10.33 25.47
C GLU A 165 -6.45 9.28 25.45
N ARG A 166 -7.22 9.12 26.53
CA ARG A 166 -8.48 8.35 26.52
C ARG A 166 -9.45 8.84 25.43
N GLY A 167 -9.53 10.15 25.25
CA GLY A 167 -10.33 10.76 24.19
C GLY A 167 -9.79 10.41 22.80
N VAL A 168 -8.47 10.50 22.61
CA VAL A 168 -7.81 10.17 21.33
C VAL A 168 -8.03 8.69 20.97
N VAL A 169 -7.82 7.75 21.91
CA VAL A 169 -8.08 6.31 21.70
C VAL A 169 -9.57 6.05 21.42
N THR A 170 -10.47 6.81 22.06
CA THR A 170 -11.91 6.69 21.77
C THR A 170 -12.24 7.15 20.36
N GLU A 171 -11.61 8.23 19.86
CA GLU A 171 -11.79 8.68 18.47
C GLU A 171 -11.14 7.72 17.47
N GLU A 172 -10.01 7.09 17.81
CA GLU A 172 -9.44 6.02 17.00
C GLU A 172 -10.40 4.82 16.88
N TRP A 173 -10.94 4.36 18.01
CA TRP A 173 -11.98 3.32 18.02
C TRP A 173 -13.18 3.73 17.19
N ARG A 174 -13.64 5.00 17.32
CA ARG A 174 -14.75 5.54 16.52
C ARG A 174 -14.43 5.48 15.02
N GLY A 175 -13.20 5.81 14.62
CA GLY A 175 -12.74 5.71 13.23
C GLY A 175 -12.78 4.31 12.65
N ARG A 176 -12.78 3.28 13.50
CA ARG A 176 -12.90 1.87 13.10
C ARG A 176 -14.35 1.38 13.01
N LEU A 177 -15.32 2.17 13.47
CA LEU A 177 -16.73 1.83 13.33
C LEU A 177 -17.13 1.78 11.83
N GLY A 178 -18.27 1.15 11.55
CA GLY A 178 -18.73 0.94 10.19
C GLY A 178 -18.55 -0.51 9.73
N LEU A 179 -18.67 -0.76 8.44
CA LEU A 179 -18.66 -2.12 7.86
C LEU A 179 -17.47 -2.97 8.34
N ASN A 180 -16.25 -2.43 8.25
CA ASN A 180 -15.03 -3.18 8.61
C ASN A 180 -14.97 -3.53 10.10
N GLY A 181 -15.39 -2.62 11.00
CA GLY A 181 -15.44 -2.89 12.42
C GLY A 181 -16.44 -4.00 12.75
N ARG A 182 -17.67 -3.90 12.23
CA ARG A 182 -18.72 -4.93 12.41
C ARG A 182 -18.29 -6.29 11.85
N LEU A 183 -17.56 -6.28 10.72
CA LEU A 183 -17.01 -7.48 10.12
C LEU A 183 -15.97 -8.13 11.05
N VAL A 184 -15.00 -7.39 11.54
CA VAL A 184 -13.98 -7.90 12.47
C VAL A 184 -14.63 -8.43 13.74
N ASP A 185 -15.54 -7.69 14.34
CA ASP A 185 -16.25 -8.10 15.57
C ASP A 185 -17.07 -9.39 15.40
N THR A 186 -17.54 -9.66 14.17
CA THR A 186 -18.35 -10.86 13.87
C THR A 186 -17.48 -12.04 13.46
N ILE A 187 -16.48 -11.82 12.60
CA ILE A 187 -15.73 -12.90 11.94
C ILE A 187 -14.55 -13.38 12.79
N LEU A 188 -13.80 -12.44 13.40
CA LEU A 188 -12.62 -12.84 14.16
C LEU A 188 -12.91 -13.83 15.31
N PRO A 189 -14.00 -13.68 16.11
CA PRO A 189 -14.38 -14.71 17.08
C PRO A 189 -14.71 -16.06 16.46
N PHE A 190 -15.20 -16.09 15.23
CA PHE A 190 -15.45 -17.33 14.50
C PHE A 190 -14.14 -17.95 14.02
N GLU A 191 -13.23 -17.20 13.44
CA GLU A 191 -11.94 -17.70 12.95
C GLU A 191 -11.06 -18.21 14.10
N LEU A 192 -10.96 -17.44 15.18
CA LEU A 192 -10.10 -17.70 16.33
C LEU A 192 -10.82 -18.43 17.48
N ALA A 193 -11.93 -19.07 17.20
CA ALA A 193 -12.75 -19.72 18.22
C ALA A 193 -11.94 -20.66 19.14
N ASP A 194 -12.32 -20.70 20.42
CA ASP A 194 -11.69 -21.50 21.48
C ASP A 194 -10.21 -21.14 21.73
N SER A 195 -9.77 -19.93 21.35
CA SER A 195 -8.43 -19.42 21.61
C SER A 195 -8.43 -18.24 22.59
N GLU A 196 -7.25 -17.94 23.12
CA GLU A 196 -7.03 -16.79 23.98
C GLU A 196 -7.10 -15.44 23.24
N TYR A 197 -7.14 -15.44 21.92
CA TYR A 197 -7.22 -14.20 21.12
C TYR A 197 -8.63 -13.59 21.11
N VAL A 198 -9.66 -14.42 21.29
CA VAL A 198 -11.06 -13.94 21.28
C VAL A 198 -11.30 -12.96 22.42
N GLY A 199 -11.78 -11.76 22.07
CA GLY A 199 -12.04 -10.68 23.02
C GLY A 199 -10.82 -9.82 23.40
N HIS A 200 -9.64 -10.10 22.82
CA HIS A 200 -8.39 -9.36 23.10
C HIS A 200 -7.94 -8.49 21.93
N LEU A 201 -8.88 -7.88 21.18
CA LEU A 201 -8.49 -6.90 20.16
C LEU A 201 -7.62 -5.80 20.78
N PRO A 202 -6.51 -5.38 20.15
CA PRO A 202 -5.60 -4.37 20.70
C PRO A 202 -6.26 -3.05 21.07
N ILE A 203 -7.26 -2.60 20.29
CA ILE A 203 -8.02 -1.38 20.61
C ILE A 203 -8.77 -1.46 21.93
N GLY A 204 -9.08 -2.66 22.39
CA GLY A 204 -9.68 -2.94 23.70
C GLY A 204 -11.14 -2.55 23.83
N SER A 205 -11.54 -2.28 25.08
CA SER A 205 -12.90 -1.87 25.47
C SER A 205 -12.91 -0.40 25.88
N MET A 206 -13.77 0.39 25.25
CA MET A 206 -13.89 1.83 25.60
C MET A 206 -14.40 2.04 27.02
N ASP A 207 -15.20 1.10 27.56
CA ASP A 207 -15.61 1.15 28.98
C ASP A 207 -14.41 0.95 29.93
N VAL A 208 -13.48 0.07 29.58
CA VAL A 208 -12.23 -0.12 30.35
C VAL A 208 -11.33 1.10 30.19
N ILE A 209 -11.08 1.55 28.97
CA ILE A 209 -10.22 2.73 28.68
C ILE A 209 -10.72 3.96 29.43
N ALA A 210 -12.03 4.20 29.48
CA ALA A 210 -12.60 5.35 30.19
C ALA A 210 -12.44 5.28 31.71
N ASN A 211 -12.39 4.09 32.31
CA ASN A 211 -12.52 3.93 33.77
C ASN A 211 -11.25 3.37 34.44
N ILE A 212 -10.34 2.74 33.73
CA ILE A 212 -9.12 2.18 34.33
C ILE A 212 -8.30 3.26 35.00
N THR A 213 -7.80 2.98 36.19
CA THR A 213 -7.03 3.96 36.96
C THR A 213 -5.59 4.05 36.45
N ARG A 214 -4.97 5.23 36.66
CA ARG A 214 -3.54 5.46 36.38
C ARG A 214 -2.65 4.43 37.08
N ASP A 215 -2.98 4.07 38.33
CA ASP A 215 -2.17 3.11 39.08
C ASP A 215 -2.22 1.70 38.49
N GLU A 216 -3.38 1.25 38.00
CA GLU A 216 -3.53 -0.04 37.29
C GLU A 216 -2.72 -0.07 35.96
N ILE A 217 -2.71 1.04 35.20
CA ILE A 217 -1.88 1.17 34.01
C ILE A 217 -0.40 1.07 34.35
N ILE A 218 0.05 1.77 35.41
CA ILE A 218 1.43 1.71 35.91
C ILE A 218 1.79 0.29 36.40
N GLU A 219 0.86 -0.41 37.05
CA GLU A 219 1.07 -1.82 37.46
C GLU A 219 1.25 -2.74 36.25
N PHE A 220 0.43 -2.57 35.21
CA PHE A 220 0.58 -3.30 33.97
C PHE A 220 1.93 -3.01 33.30
N TYR A 221 2.29 -1.74 33.13
CA TYR A 221 3.58 -1.35 32.58
C TYR A 221 4.75 -1.97 33.35
N LYS A 222 4.77 -1.86 34.67
CA LYS A 222 5.82 -2.45 35.55
C LYS A 222 5.80 -3.98 35.52
N LYS A 223 4.69 -4.63 35.28
CA LYS A 223 4.55 -6.08 35.20
C LYS A 223 5.15 -6.60 33.90
N TRP A 224 4.90 -5.91 32.77
CA TRP A 224 5.16 -6.45 31.45
C TRP A 224 6.32 -5.79 30.70
N TYR A 225 6.65 -4.52 30.94
CA TYR A 225 7.81 -3.89 30.31
C TYR A 225 9.10 -4.32 31.00
N ARG A 226 9.63 -5.46 30.54
CA ARG A 226 10.76 -6.15 31.14
C ARG A 226 11.89 -6.36 30.13
N PRO A 227 13.14 -5.94 30.44
CA PRO A 227 14.25 -6.01 29.48
C PRO A 227 14.50 -7.42 28.92
N GLU A 228 14.21 -8.48 29.68
CA GLU A 228 14.43 -9.85 29.21
C GLU A 228 13.49 -10.32 28.08
N ILE A 229 12.39 -9.60 27.83
CA ILE A 229 11.47 -9.83 26.71
C ILE A 229 11.48 -8.68 25.71
N MET A 230 12.45 -7.78 25.80
CA MET A 230 12.63 -6.67 24.88
C MET A 230 13.84 -6.87 23.98
N SER A 231 13.80 -6.21 22.84
CA SER A 231 14.92 -6.18 21.89
C SER A 231 15.06 -4.78 21.30
N VAL A 232 16.31 -4.32 21.15
CA VAL A 232 16.64 -3.10 20.41
C VAL A 232 17.26 -3.48 19.08
N ILE A 233 16.77 -2.92 18.00
CA ILE A 233 17.25 -3.11 16.64
C ILE A 233 17.71 -1.76 16.12
N VAL A 234 18.90 -1.72 15.51
CA VAL A 234 19.44 -0.54 14.84
C VAL A 234 20.00 -0.96 13.49
N THR A 235 19.41 -0.41 12.42
CA THR A 235 19.87 -0.64 11.04
C THR A 235 20.15 0.69 10.37
N GLY A 236 21.11 0.76 9.44
CA GLY A 236 21.35 1.99 8.74
C GLY A 236 22.77 2.19 8.22
N ASP A 237 23.06 3.40 7.74
CA ASP A 237 24.41 3.77 7.31
C ASP A 237 25.28 4.12 8.55
N ILE A 238 25.70 3.09 9.22
CA ILE A 238 26.32 3.14 10.56
C ILE A 238 27.66 2.39 10.62
N ASN A 239 28.43 2.66 11.69
CA ASN A 239 29.50 1.78 12.14
C ASN A 239 28.96 0.85 13.23
N PRO A 240 28.81 -0.45 12.99
CA PRO A 240 28.15 -1.37 13.91
C PRO A 240 28.83 -1.46 15.29
N GLU A 241 30.16 -1.43 15.37
CA GLU A 241 30.89 -1.56 16.63
C GLU A 241 30.69 -0.34 17.54
N LYS A 242 30.63 0.88 16.94
CA LYS A 242 30.32 2.11 17.69
C LYS A 242 28.90 2.13 18.19
N VAL A 243 27.94 1.72 17.32
CA VAL A 243 26.52 1.65 17.67
C VAL A 243 26.28 0.58 18.74
N GLU A 244 26.93 -0.59 18.62
CA GLU A 244 26.89 -1.62 19.68
C GLU A 244 27.34 -1.09 21.05
N ALA A 245 28.46 -0.34 21.08
CA ALA A 245 28.96 0.25 22.30
C ALA A 245 27.95 1.24 22.92
N LEU A 246 27.33 2.08 22.09
CA LEU A 246 26.32 3.05 22.51
C LEU A 246 25.04 2.36 23.02
N VAL A 247 24.54 1.34 22.32
CA VAL A 247 23.40 0.52 22.76
C VAL A 247 23.70 -0.12 24.12
N LYS A 248 24.89 -0.69 24.28
CA LYS A 248 25.29 -1.29 25.57
C LYS A 248 25.34 -0.27 26.71
N ASP A 249 25.90 0.89 26.47
CA ASP A 249 25.99 1.96 27.47
C ASP A 249 24.59 2.47 27.87
N THR A 250 23.75 2.82 26.91
CA THR A 250 22.44 3.41 27.18
C THR A 250 21.46 2.40 27.78
N MET A 251 21.31 1.22 27.14
CA MET A 251 20.25 0.27 27.50
C MET A 251 20.61 -0.59 28.72
N SER A 252 21.89 -0.71 29.10
CA SER A 252 22.28 -1.34 30.37
C SER A 252 21.85 -0.56 31.60
N GLY A 253 21.49 0.71 31.44
CA GLY A 253 20.93 1.52 32.52
C GLY A 253 19.51 1.10 32.96
N ILE A 254 18.79 0.32 32.15
CA ILE A 254 17.48 -0.22 32.50
C ILE A 254 17.67 -1.33 33.56
N PRO A 255 16.96 -1.26 34.72
CA PRO A 255 17.13 -2.23 35.80
C PRO A 255 16.79 -3.65 35.36
N ALA A 256 17.61 -4.61 35.78
CA ALA A 256 17.31 -6.02 35.57
C ALA A 256 16.10 -6.45 36.41
N SER A 257 15.26 -7.30 35.83
CA SER A 257 14.07 -7.82 36.50
C SER A 257 14.44 -8.79 37.62
N SER A 258 13.82 -8.64 38.79
CA SER A 258 13.98 -9.56 39.90
C SER A 258 13.36 -10.95 39.65
N LYS A 259 12.29 -11.00 38.84
CA LYS A 259 11.59 -12.21 38.44
C LYS A 259 11.43 -12.18 36.91
N LYS A 260 12.04 -13.16 36.23
CA LYS A 260 11.91 -13.29 34.78
C LYS A 260 10.49 -13.70 34.39
N ILE A 261 10.02 -13.12 33.30
CA ILE A 261 8.78 -13.50 32.63
C ILE A 261 9.09 -14.11 31.25
N THR A 262 8.10 -14.78 30.69
CA THR A 262 8.16 -15.35 29.34
C THR A 262 7.08 -14.69 28.50
N PRO A 263 7.32 -14.36 27.24
CA PRO A 263 6.30 -13.87 26.32
C PRO A 263 5.13 -14.87 26.26
N VAL A 264 3.91 -14.35 26.24
CA VAL A 264 2.70 -15.16 26.08
C VAL A 264 2.42 -15.29 24.59
N ARG A 265 1.99 -16.46 24.17
CA ARG A 265 1.49 -16.75 22.83
C ARG A 265 0.19 -17.50 22.92
N GLY A 266 -0.77 -17.10 22.11
CA GLY A 266 -2.02 -17.79 21.98
C GLY A 266 -1.93 -19.01 21.07
N TYR A 267 -2.92 -19.85 21.16
CA TYR A 267 -3.08 -21.03 20.31
C TYR A 267 -4.52 -21.16 19.82
N VAL A 268 -4.71 -21.23 18.53
CA VAL A 268 -6.02 -21.49 17.91
C VAL A 268 -6.15 -23.01 17.69
N PRO A 269 -7.08 -23.71 18.36
CA PRO A 269 -7.25 -25.13 18.16
C PRO A 269 -7.78 -25.47 16.76
N PRO A 270 -7.46 -26.67 16.21
CA PRO A 270 -8.00 -27.08 14.91
C PRO A 270 -9.49 -27.38 15.00
N ARG A 271 -10.26 -27.00 14.00
CA ARG A 271 -11.64 -27.43 13.84
C ARG A 271 -11.69 -28.84 13.25
N THR A 272 -12.54 -29.67 13.82
CA THR A 272 -12.73 -31.06 13.37
C THR A 272 -13.99 -31.24 12.51
N GLU A 273 -14.95 -30.34 12.65
CA GLU A 273 -16.21 -30.35 11.92
C GLU A 273 -16.34 -29.14 11.01
N LYS A 274 -17.16 -29.27 9.98
CA LYS A 274 -17.50 -28.15 9.10
C LYS A 274 -18.44 -27.20 9.82
N ASP A 275 -18.12 -25.91 9.71
CA ASP A 275 -18.93 -24.85 10.31
C ASP A 275 -19.06 -23.66 9.36
N MET A 276 -20.10 -22.86 9.54
CA MET A 276 -20.40 -21.73 8.68
C MET A 276 -20.91 -20.54 9.50
N ILE A 277 -20.48 -19.35 9.07
CA ILE A 277 -21.01 -18.06 9.51
C ILE A 277 -21.46 -17.22 8.31
N VAL A 278 -22.51 -16.42 8.51
CA VAL A 278 -22.95 -15.42 7.54
C VAL A 278 -22.83 -14.05 8.19
N PHE A 279 -22.04 -13.19 7.59
CA PHE A 279 -22.01 -11.76 7.89
C PHE A 279 -22.88 -11.04 6.87
N ALA A 280 -24.00 -10.50 7.31
CA ALA A 280 -24.96 -9.79 6.46
C ALA A 280 -25.03 -8.32 6.88
N ASP A 281 -24.65 -7.43 6.00
CA ASP A 281 -24.56 -6.01 6.31
C ASP A 281 -25.15 -5.14 5.18
N PRO A 282 -25.87 -4.05 5.48
CA PRO A 282 -26.47 -3.18 4.46
C PRO A 282 -25.42 -2.40 3.65
N GLU A 283 -24.19 -2.24 4.17
CA GLU A 283 -23.08 -1.56 3.50
C GLU A 283 -22.22 -2.53 2.65
N MET A 284 -22.53 -3.84 2.67
CA MET A 284 -21.96 -4.81 1.72
C MET A 284 -22.55 -4.61 0.33
N THR A 285 -21.71 -4.73 -0.69
CA THR A 285 -22.10 -4.46 -2.09
C THR A 285 -22.18 -5.71 -2.96
N TYR A 286 -21.61 -6.83 -2.52
CA TYR A 286 -21.64 -8.12 -3.18
C TYR A 286 -21.57 -9.27 -2.17
N THR A 287 -21.94 -10.47 -2.62
CA THR A 287 -21.75 -11.68 -1.83
C THR A 287 -20.37 -12.26 -2.11
N GLN A 288 -19.64 -12.64 -1.06
CA GLN A 288 -18.38 -13.37 -1.13
C GLN A 288 -18.44 -14.60 -0.25
N VAL A 289 -17.93 -15.71 -0.74
CA VAL A 289 -17.83 -16.96 0.00
C VAL A 289 -16.37 -17.35 0.13
N GLN A 290 -15.95 -17.68 1.35
CA GLN A 290 -14.60 -18.16 1.64
C GLN A 290 -14.67 -19.53 2.28
N LEU A 291 -13.90 -20.48 1.74
CA LEU A 291 -13.76 -21.84 2.27
C LEU A 291 -12.34 -22.00 2.79
N PHE A 292 -12.19 -22.09 4.10
CA PHE A 292 -10.90 -22.17 4.76
C PHE A 292 -10.70 -23.45 5.59
N ALA A 293 -9.44 -23.81 5.78
CA ALA A 293 -8.97 -24.66 6.86
C ALA A 293 -7.72 -24.05 7.49
N LYS A 294 -7.54 -24.23 8.80
CA LYS A 294 -6.29 -23.91 9.47
C LYS A 294 -5.17 -24.76 8.90
N ASP A 295 -4.05 -24.15 8.52
CA ASP A 295 -2.85 -24.88 8.14
C ASP A 295 -2.12 -25.40 9.38
N GLU A 296 -2.37 -26.64 9.76
CA GLU A 296 -1.77 -27.30 10.93
C GLU A 296 -0.24 -27.51 10.75
N ASN A 297 0.27 -27.39 9.54
CA ASN A 297 1.68 -27.50 9.23
C ASN A 297 2.36 -26.13 9.11
N HIS A 298 1.58 -25.05 9.27
CA HIS A 298 2.14 -23.70 9.23
C HIS A 298 3.23 -23.57 10.30
N LYS A 299 4.39 -23.22 9.85
CA LYS A 299 5.52 -22.85 10.70
C LYS A 299 6.14 -21.63 10.12
N PRO A 300 6.58 -20.79 11.00
CA PRO A 300 7.39 -19.71 10.58
C PRO A 300 8.64 -20.25 9.81
N LEU A 301 9.22 -19.50 8.83
CA LEU A 301 10.38 -19.88 8.00
C LEU A 301 11.66 -20.02 8.84
N THR A 302 11.98 -21.21 9.40
CA THR A 302 13.20 -21.47 10.22
C THR A 302 14.22 -22.29 9.48
N THR A 303 13.77 -23.10 8.55
CA THR A 303 14.53 -24.17 7.92
C THR A 303 14.36 -24.15 6.42
N GLU A 304 15.23 -24.89 5.71
CA GLU A 304 15.04 -25.13 4.27
C GLU A 304 13.70 -25.87 3.99
N GLY A 305 13.22 -26.68 4.95
CA GLY A 305 11.92 -27.36 4.83
C GLY A 305 10.73 -26.40 4.89
N ASP A 306 10.81 -25.37 5.74
CA ASP A 306 9.77 -24.34 5.82
C ASP A 306 9.75 -23.51 4.52
N LEU A 307 10.92 -23.15 3.96
CA LEU A 307 11.01 -22.48 2.65
C LEU A 307 10.45 -23.38 1.54
N LYS A 308 10.68 -24.70 1.60
CA LYS A 308 10.05 -25.63 0.65
C LYS A 308 8.53 -25.60 0.76
N SER A 309 7.98 -25.59 1.98
CA SER A 309 6.53 -25.50 2.19
C SER A 309 5.93 -24.18 1.68
N TYR A 310 6.65 -23.06 1.83
CA TYR A 310 6.29 -21.77 1.28
C TYR A 310 6.21 -21.83 -0.27
N TYR A 311 7.20 -22.38 -0.95
CA TYR A 311 7.18 -22.54 -2.42
C TYR A 311 6.11 -23.52 -2.89
N LEU A 312 5.84 -24.58 -2.12
CA LEU A 312 4.77 -25.51 -2.45
C LEU A 312 3.40 -24.82 -2.43
N TRP A 313 3.15 -23.97 -1.41
CA TRP A 313 1.91 -23.18 -1.37
C TRP A 313 1.85 -22.20 -2.55
N TYR A 314 2.94 -21.49 -2.83
CA TYR A 314 3.00 -20.57 -3.97
C TYR A 314 2.61 -21.29 -5.29
N ILE A 315 3.22 -22.44 -5.57
CA ILE A 315 2.91 -23.23 -6.79
C ILE A 315 1.45 -23.66 -6.81
N VAL A 316 0.95 -24.23 -5.73
CA VAL A 316 -0.44 -24.73 -5.65
C VAL A 316 -1.45 -23.60 -5.81
N SER A 317 -1.27 -22.49 -5.12
CA SER A 317 -2.18 -21.35 -5.20
C SER A 317 -2.14 -20.65 -6.56
N SER A 318 -0.94 -20.51 -7.16
CA SER A 318 -0.79 -19.93 -8.49
C SER A 318 -1.45 -20.79 -9.57
N VAL A 319 -1.23 -22.10 -9.54
CA VAL A 319 -1.89 -23.04 -10.46
C VAL A 319 -3.41 -22.98 -10.31
N LEU A 320 -3.92 -23.01 -9.08
CA LEU A 320 -5.37 -22.95 -8.86
C LEU A 320 -5.93 -21.60 -9.34
N ASN A 321 -5.26 -20.48 -9.03
CA ASN A 321 -5.68 -19.16 -9.48
C ASN A 321 -5.75 -19.05 -10.99
N MET A 322 -4.76 -19.59 -11.71
CA MET A 322 -4.75 -19.60 -13.18
C MET A 322 -5.97 -20.33 -13.74
N ARG A 323 -6.28 -21.51 -13.19
CA ARG A 323 -7.45 -22.30 -13.61
C ARG A 323 -8.77 -21.58 -13.29
N LEU A 324 -8.88 -20.96 -12.10
CA LEU A 324 -10.05 -20.20 -11.69
C LEU A 324 -10.24 -18.94 -12.54
N ASN A 325 -9.15 -18.25 -12.92
CA ASN A 325 -9.18 -17.10 -13.81
C ASN A 325 -9.68 -17.47 -15.22
N GLU A 326 -9.29 -18.63 -15.75
CA GLU A 326 -9.81 -19.10 -17.05
C GLU A 326 -11.32 -19.35 -17.03
N ILE A 327 -11.85 -19.86 -15.91
CA ILE A 327 -13.30 -20.02 -15.73
C ILE A 327 -13.95 -18.65 -15.61
N THR A 328 -13.39 -17.74 -14.79
CA THR A 328 -13.90 -16.37 -14.60
C THR A 328 -13.96 -15.61 -15.94
N ALA A 329 -13.02 -15.88 -16.84
CA ALA A 329 -12.95 -15.27 -18.16
C ALA A 329 -14.13 -15.67 -19.09
N ASN A 330 -14.82 -16.75 -18.80
CA ASN A 330 -15.98 -17.17 -19.58
C ASN A 330 -17.22 -16.35 -19.15
N PRO A 331 -17.94 -15.69 -20.07
CA PRO A 331 -19.19 -15.01 -19.75
C PRO A 331 -20.25 -15.89 -19.04
N GLU A 332 -20.24 -17.20 -19.30
CA GLU A 332 -21.14 -18.18 -18.67
C GLU A 332 -20.66 -18.63 -17.27
N SER A 333 -19.52 -18.11 -16.79
CA SER A 333 -19.03 -18.37 -15.43
C SER A 333 -20.11 -18.09 -14.39
N PRO A 334 -20.28 -18.94 -13.35
CA PRO A 334 -21.25 -18.67 -12.29
C PRO A 334 -20.79 -17.58 -11.31
N TRP A 335 -19.52 -17.19 -11.34
CA TRP A 335 -18.94 -16.18 -10.48
C TRP A 335 -18.33 -15.00 -11.23
N LEU A 336 -18.13 -13.88 -10.50
CA LEU A 336 -17.43 -12.68 -10.96
C LEU A 336 -15.94 -12.76 -10.68
N ALA A 337 -15.53 -13.50 -9.63
CA ALA A 337 -14.15 -13.72 -9.25
C ALA A 337 -14.03 -15.02 -8.44
N ALA A 338 -12.90 -15.70 -8.54
CA ALA A 338 -12.54 -16.83 -7.69
C ALA A 338 -11.01 -16.92 -7.54
N ASN A 339 -10.54 -17.23 -6.33
CA ASN A 339 -9.11 -17.29 -6.03
C ASN A 339 -8.81 -18.30 -4.93
N ALA A 340 -7.61 -18.90 -4.98
CA ALA A 340 -7.00 -19.50 -3.80
C ALA A 340 -6.53 -18.38 -2.87
N ILE A 341 -6.76 -18.54 -1.58
CA ILE A 341 -6.45 -17.51 -0.58
C ILE A 341 -5.76 -18.11 0.63
N ASN A 342 -4.97 -17.28 1.31
CA ASN A 342 -4.49 -17.55 2.66
C ASN A 342 -4.63 -16.29 3.53
N SER A 343 -4.94 -16.49 4.80
CA SER A 343 -5.00 -15.43 5.80
C SER A 343 -4.14 -15.80 7.01
N THR A 344 -3.36 -14.86 7.51
CA THR A 344 -2.55 -15.01 8.73
C THR A 344 -3.10 -14.05 9.77
N GLU A 345 -3.90 -14.61 10.69
CA GLU A 345 -4.64 -13.83 11.68
C GLU A 345 -3.81 -13.52 12.92
N THR A 346 -2.88 -14.42 13.24
CA THR A 346 -1.96 -14.23 14.37
C THR A 346 -0.58 -14.74 14.02
N ASN A 347 0.40 -14.46 14.86
CA ASN A 347 1.78 -14.92 14.66
C ASN A 347 1.92 -16.46 14.55
N THR A 348 0.90 -17.21 14.95
CA THR A 348 0.93 -18.68 15.00
C THR A 348 -0.12 -19.36 14.15
N THR A 349 -1.02 -18.59 13.53
CA THR A 349 -2.20 -19.14 12.85
C THR A 349 -2.36 -18.59 11.45
N THR A 350 -2.36 -19.51 10.49
CA THR A 350 -2.65 -19.23 9.08
C THR A 350 -3.77 -20.15 8.62
N PHE A 351 -4.74 -19.58 7.91
CA PHE A 351 -5.79 -20.30 7.21
C PHE A 351 -5.50 -20.33 5.72
N LYS A 352 -5.76 -21.44 5.05
CA LYS A 352 -5.62 -21.60 3.60
C LYS A 352 -6.88 -22.15 3.00
N GLY A 353 -7.19 -21.73 1.80
CA GLY A 353 -8.41 -22.15 1.12
C GLY A 353 -8.65 -21.48 -0.21
N ALA A 354 -9.92 -21.31 -0.53
CA ALA A 354 -10.35 -20.66 -1.76
C ALA A 354 -11.57 -19.77 -1.49
N MET A 355 -11.76 -18.77 -2.35
CA MET A 355 -12.90 -17.85 -2.28
C MET A 355 -13.53 -17.69 -3.65
N PHE A 356 -14.79 -17.32 -3.67
CA PHE A 356 -15.50 -16.91 -4.88
C PHE A 356 -16.53 -15.82 -4.59
N VAL A 357 -16.82 -15.03 -5.64
CA VAL A 357 -17.87 -13.99 -5.64
C VAL A 357 -18.95 -14.43 -6.63
N PRO A 358 -20.05 -15.04 -6.20
CA PRO A 358 -21.08 -15.52 -7.10
C PRO A 358 -21.76 -14.38 -7.85
N LYS A 359 -22.16 -14.61 -9.09
CA LYS A 359 -23.12 -13.77 -9.80
C LYS A 359 -24.50 -13.85 -9.12
N ASP A 360 -25.34 -12.85 -9.33
CA ASP A 360 -26.68 -12.80 -8.75
C ASP A 360 -27.47 -14.10 -9.10
N GLY A 361 -27.95 -14.80 -8.06
CA GLY A 361 -28.70 -16.05 -8.22
C GLY A 361 -27.85 -17.30 -8.52
N CYS A 362 -26.51 -17.18 -8.59
CA CYS A 362 -25.62 -18.29 -8.92
C CYS A 362 -24.86 -18.89 -7.73
N PHE A 363 -25.32 -18.69 -6.48
CA PHE A 363 -24.63 -19.17 -5.28
C PHE A 363 -24.29 -20.67 -5.33
N GLU A 364 -25.29 -21.51 -5.55
CA GLU A 364 -25.10 -22.97 -5.59
C GLU A 364 -24.19 -23.41 -6.74
N ALA A 365 -24.39 -22.85 -7.94
CA ALA A 365 -23.55 -23.16 -9.10
C ALA A 365 -22.08 -22.75 -8.88
N SER A 366 -21.84 -21.61 -8.24
CA SER A 366 -20.51 -21.15 -7.88
C SER A 366 -19.86 -22.05 -6.84
N PHE A 367 -20.61 -22.44 -5.83
CA PHE A 367 -20.12 -23.36 -4.80
C PHE A 367 -19.76 -24.73 -5.41
N GLN A 368 -20.65 -25.27 -6.26
CA GLN A 368 -20.38 -26.51 -7.01
C GLN A 368 -19.11 -26.41 -7.84
N GLN A 369 -18.98 -25.37 -8.67
CA GLN A 369 -17.81 -25.16 -9.54
C GLN A 369 -16.51 -25.08 -8.74
N MET A 370 -16.53 -24.41 -7.56
CA MET A 370 -15.34 -24.35 -6.70
C MET A 370 -14.96 -25.72 -6.17
N LEU A 371 -15.94 -26.53 -5.72
CA LEU A 371 -15.66 -27.90 -5.28
C LEU A 371 -15.14 -28.78 -6.41
N GLU A 372 -15.63 -28.61 -7.65
CA GLU A 372 -15.17 -29.34 -8.82
C GLU A 372 -13.72 -29.00 -9.18
N GLU A 373 -13.31 -27.74 -9.08
CA GLU A 373 -11.91 -27.34 -9.37
C GLU A 373 -10.94 -27.83 -8.28
N ILE A 374 -11.36 -27.78 -7.00
CA ILE A 374 -10.60 -28.40 -5.92
C ILE A 374 -10.46 -29.91 -6.17
N ASP A 375 -11.55 -30.61 -6.49
CA ASP A 375 -11.52 -32.04 -6.77
C ASP A 375 -10.70 -32.38 -8.02
N ARG A 376 -10.76 -31.58 -9.06
CA ARG A 376 -9.93 -31.71 -10.26
C ARG A 376 -8.46 -31.64 -9.92
N LEU A 377 -8.05 -30.66 -9.10
CA LEU A 377 -6.69 -30.52 -8.62
C LEU A 377 -6.26 -31.74 -7.79
N LEU A 378 -7.14 -32.26 -6.92
CA LEU A 378 -6.84 -33.43 -6.10
C LEU A 378 -6.77 -34.73 -6.91
N LEU A 379 -7.61 -34.89 -7.92
CA LEU A 379 -7.71 -36.14 -8.70
C LEU A 379 -6.59 -36.27 -9.74
N PHE A 380 -6.30 -35.19 -10.47
CA PHE A 380 -5.34 -35.22 -11.59
C PHE A 380 -4.00 -34.55 -11.24
N GLY A 381 -3.99 -33.72 -10.19
CA GLY A 381 -2.81 -32.96 -9.80
C GLY A 381 -2.52 -31.75 -10.68
N VAL A 382 -1.29 -31.26 -10.56
CA VAL A 382 -0.69 -30.21 -11.36
C VAL A 382 -0.07 -30.82 -12.60
N THR A 383 -0.21 -30.21 -13.77
CA THR A 383 0.42 -30.67 -15.02
C THR A 383 1.92 -30.35 -15.03
N GLU A 384 2.70 -31.05 -15.86
CA GLU A 384 4.15 -30.79 -16.00
C GLU A 384 4.43 -29.37 -16.52
N THR A 385 3.55 -28.80 -17.34
CA THR A 385 3.70 -27.46 -17.90
C THR A 385 3.42 -26.40 -16.85
N GLU A 386 2.37 -26.53 -16.06
CA GLU A 386 2.08 -25.67 -14.92
C GLU A 386 3.21 -25.72 -13.90
N PHE A 387 3.64 -26.92 -13.52
CA PHE A 387 4.74 -27.11 -12.57
C PHE A 387 6.04 -26.45 -13.03
N LYS A 388 6.40 -26.61 -14.30
CA LYS A 388 7.59 -25.97 -14.86
C LYS A 388 7.46 -24.45 -14.85
N ARG A 389 6.32 -23.92 -15.32
CA ARG A 389 6.05 -22.48 -15.38
C ARG A 389 6.18 -21.82 -14.01
N GLU A 390 5.55 -22.39 -12.98
CA GLU A 390 5.58 -21.82 -11.64
C GLU A 390 6.99 -21.89 -11.02
N LYS A 391 7.73 -22.94 -11.27
CA LYS A 391 9.15 -23.01 -10.84
C LYS A 391 10.01 -21.98 -11.54
N ASP A 392 9.81 -21.78 -12.85
CA ASP A 392 10.55 -20.78 -13.61
C ASP A 392 10.18 -19.36 -13.16
N SER A 393 8.92 -19.12 -12.80
CA SER A 393 8.44 -17.88 -12.22
C SER A 393 9.09 -17.58 -10.87
N ILE A 394 9.10 -18.54 -9.93
CA ILE A 394 9.77 -18.39 -8.63
C ILE A 394 11.26 -18.11 -8.85
N HIS A 395 11.93 -18.89 -9.71
CA HIS A 395 13.36 -18.71 -9.98
C HIS A 395 13.66 -17.30 -10.52
N SER A 396 12.85 -16.81 -11.45
CA SER A 396 12.98 -15.47 -12.02
C SER A 396 12.77 -14.38 -10.97
N SER A 397 11.77 -14.53 -10.10
CA SER A 397 11.46 -13.59 -9.03
C SER A 397 12.58 -13.53 -7.98
N GLU A 398 13.09 -14.68 -7.55
CA GLU A 398 14.17 -14.75 -6.57
C GLU A 398 15.50 -14.17 -7.11
N LYS A 399 15.80 -14.45 -8.39
CA LYS A 399 16.98 -13.86 -9.06
C LYS A 399 16.85 -12.33 -9.16
N ASN A 400 15.66 -11.82 -9.49
CA ASN A 400 15.39 -10.39 -9.55
C ASN A 400 15.46 -9.75 -8.16
N TRP A 401 14.91 -10.38 -7.14
CA TRP A 401 15.04 -9.93 -5.74
C TRP A 401 16.51 -9.84 -5.32
N TYR A 402 17.30 -10.87 -5.60
CA TYR A 402 18.72 -10.88 -5.26
C TYR A 402 19.51 -9.79 -6.00
N ALA A 403 19.16 -9.49 -7.26
CA ALA A 403 19.78 -8.41 -8.02
C ALA A 403 19.51 -7.03 -7.39
N LYS A 404 18.36 -6.87 -6.72
CA LYS A 404 17.94 -5.63 -6.04
C LYS A 404 18.38 -5.54 -4.57
N ARG A 405 19.06 -6.53 -4.01
CA ARG A 405 19.38 -6.62 -2.56
C ARG A 405 20.07 -5.38 -1.98
N ASP A 406 20.87 -4.68 -2.79
CA ASP A 406 21.59 -3.47 -2.36
C ASP A 406 20.66 -2.21 -2.28
N THR A 407 19.43 -2.32 -2.79
CA THR A 407 18.43 -1.23 -2.74
C THR A 407 17.37 -1.43 -1.65
N ILE A 408 17.43 -2.54 -0.91
CA ILE A 408 16.54 -2.80 0.22
C ILE A 408 16.78 -1.75 1.31
N ARG A 409 15.73 -1.09 1.76
CA ARG A 409 15.82 0.01 2.73
C ARG A 409 16.18 -0.49 4.13
N SER A 410 16.80 0.39 4.92
CA SER A 410 17.16 0.11 6.32
C SER A 410 15.95 -0.18 7.18
N SER A 411 14.82 0.48 6.94
CA SER A 411 13.54 0.19 7.59
C SER A 411 13.06 -1.24 7.31
N GLU A 412 13.09 -1.71 6.06
CA GLU A 412 12.73 -3.08 5.70
C GLU A 412 13.63 -4.13 6.36
N ARG A 413 14.93 -3.83 6.49
CA ARG A 413 15.87 -4.69 7.24
C ARG A 413 15.57 -4.69 8.74
N ALA A 414 15.17 -3.53 9.30
CA ALA A 414 14.75 -3.42 10.69
C ALA A 414 13.48 -4.25 10.96
N ASP A 415 12.48 -4.14 10.08
CA ASP A 415 11.22 -4.88 10.19
C ASP A 415 11.42 -6.39 10.04
N SER A 416 12.38 -6.79 9.19
CA SER A 416 12.82 -8.18 9.09
C SER A 416 13.42 -8.68 10.40
N LEU A 417 14.19 -7.84 11.12
CA LEU A 417 14.74 -8.17 12.43
C LEU A 417 13.66 -8.11 13.53
N VAL A 418 12.64 -7.25 13.43
CA VAL A 418 11.46 -7.30 14.31
C VAL A 418 10.79 -8.65 14.19
N ASN A 419 10.54 -9.05 13.01
CA ASN A 419 9.97 -10.34 12.72
C ASN A 419 10.83 -11.48 13.23
N TYR A 420 12.16 -11.42 13.10
CA TYR A 420 13.08 -12.34 13.75
C TYR A 420 12.91 -12.36 15.26
N CYS A 421 12.77 -11.21 15.90
CA CYS A 421 12.58 -11.12 17.33
C CYS A 421 11.23 -11.68 17.77
N VAL A 422 10.14 -11.30 17.12
CA VAL A 422 8.78 -11.65 17.51
C VAL A 422 8.47 -13.09 17.15
N ASN A 423 8.60 -13.45 15.90
CA ASN A 423 8.17 -14.73 15.34
C ASN A 423 9.30 -15.73 15.22
N GLY A 424 10.54 -15.29 15.48
CA GLY A 424 11.70 -16.11 15.38
C GLY A 424 12.04 -16.51 13.94
N VAL A 425 11.76 -15.81 12.89
CA VAL A 425 11.88 -16.09 11.45
C VAL A 425 13.31 -15.82 10.94
N MET A 426 13.84 -16.53 9.95
CA MET A 426 15.26 -16.45 9.58
C MET A 426 15.69 -15.07 9.05
N PHE A 427 16.76 -14.53 9.57
CA PHE A 427 17.45 -13.37 9.01
C PHE A 427 18.85 -13.81 8.56
N VAL A 428 18.94 -14.22 7.30
CA VAL A 428 20.17 -14.77 6.70
C VAL A 428 20.82 -13.76 5.77
N SER A 429 22.09 -13.99 5.39
CA SER A 429 22.69 -13.17 4.35
C SER A 429 21.96 -13.37 3.01
N ASP A 430 21.91 -12.32 2.18
CA ASP A 430 21.24 -12.40 0.87
C ASP A 430 21.89 -13.47 -0.02
N ASP A 431 23.23 -13.65 0.10
CA ASP A 431 23.98 -14.68 -0.60
C ASP A 431 23.62 -16.09 -0.14
N ASP A 432 23.44 -16.30 1.17
CA ASP A 432 23.01 -17.61 1.70
C ASP A 432 21.56 -17.89 1.33
N TYR A 433 20.70 -16.85 1.36
CA TYR A 433 19.28 -16.98 0.99
C TYR A 433 19.11 -17.43 -0.46
N ILE A 434 19.73 -16.74 -1.43
CA ILE A 434 19.59 -17.12 -2.83
C ILE A 434 20.12 -18.53 -3.13
N GLN A 435 21.24 -18.92 -2.53
CA GLN A 435 21.76 -20.26 -2.68
C GLN A 435 20.85 -21.33 -2.04
N MET A 436 20.22 -21.00 -0.92
CA MET A 436 19.23 -21.86 -0.25
C MET A 436 17.97 -21.98 -1.11
N SER A 437 17.43 -20.86 -1.61
CA SER A 437 16.30 -20.81 -2.53
C SER A 437 16.51 -21.71 -3.74
N GLU A 438 17.65 -21.58 -4.44
CA GLU A 438 17.99 -22.40 -5.60
C GLU A 438 18.04 -23.90 -5.25
N ARG A 439 18.66 -24.27 -4.12
CA ARG A 439 18.71 -25.67 -3.68
C ARG A 439 17.32 -26.23 -3.39
N VAL A 440 16.52 -25.46 -2.65
CA VAL A 440 15.15 -25.85 -2.27
C VAL A 440 14.29 -26.01 -3.53
N LEU A 441 14.28 -24.99 -4.40
CA LEU A 441 13.49 -25.00 -5.61
C LEU A 441 13.87 -26.17 -6.55
N LYS A 442 15.17 -26.46 -6.68
CA LYS A 442 15.66 -27.62 -7.44
C LYS A 442 15.20 -28.96 -6.83
N SER A 443 15.02 -29.03 -5.51
CA SER A 443 14.59 -30.24 -4.82
C SER A 443 13.10 -30.55 -4.96
N ILE A 444 12.27 -29.55 -5.29
CA ILE A 444 10.81 -29.71 -5.41
C ILE A 444 10.50 -30.52 -6.66
N LYS A 445 9.68 -31.55 -6.46
CA LYS A 445 9.13 -32.42 -7.49
C LYS A 445 7.62 -32.23 -7.61
N ILE A 446 7.03 -32.60 -8.73
CA ILE A 446 5.59 -32.49 -8.95
C ILE A 446 4.79 -33.32 -7.92
N GLU A 447 5.34 -34.46 -7.49
CA GLU A 447 4.71 -35.28 -6.47
C GLU A 447 4.65 -34.58 -5.10
N ASP A 448 5.65 -33.72 -4.76
CA ASP A 448 5.63 -32.92 -3.55
C ASP A 448 4.50 -31.88 -3.63
N VAL A 449 4.31 -31.23 -4.78
CA VAL A 449 3.24 -30.26 -5.03
C VAL A 449 1.85 -30.90 -4.91
N ASN A 450 1.66 -32.04 -5.58
CA ASN A 450 0.39 -32.79 -5.56
C ASN A 450 0.06 -33.28 -4.14
N LYS A 451 1.07 -33.77 -3.42
CA LYS A 451 0.89 -34.17 -2.02
C LYS A 451 0.50 -32.96 -1.15
N TYR A 452 1.17 -31.82 -1.32
CA TYR A 452 0.88 -30.61 -0.56
C TYR A 452 -0.52 -30.07 -0.87
N ALA A 453 -0.92 -30.04 -2.15
CA ALA A 453 -2.29 -29.69 -2.55
C ALA A 453 -3.31 -30.60 -1.86
N HIS A 454 -3.04 -31.88 -1.78
CA HIS A 454 -3.91 -32.83 -1.07
C HIS A 454 -3.93 -32.54 0.44
N ASP A 455 -2.79 -32.26 1.07
CA ASP A 455 -2.73 -31.96 2.51
C ASP A 455 -3.57 -30.71 2.88
N ILE A 456 -3.66 -29.71 1.98
CA ILE A 456 -4.46 -28.48 2.20
C ILE A 456 -5.94 -28.67 1.83
N PHE A 457 -6.22 -29.26 0.68
CA PHE A 457 -7.57 -29.21 0.08
C PHE A 457 -8.38 -30.51 0.20
N ALA A 458 -7.82 -31.63 0.72
CA ALA A 458 -8.54 -32.91 0.76
C ALA A 458 -9.88 -32.86 1.55
N GLY A 459 -9.95 -32.03 2.58
CA GLY A 459 -11.17 -31.76 3.34
C GLY A 459 -12.07 -30.70 2.70
N ARG A 460 -11.65 -30.07 1.62
CA ARG A 460 -12.31 -28.91 0.98
C ARG A 460 -12.58 -27.76 1.97
N GLY A 461 -11.72 -27.61 2.99
CA GLY A 461 -11.93 -26.69 4.11
C GLY A 461 -12.89 -27.23 5.18
N ASN A 462 -12.95 -26.53 6.32
CA ASN A 462 -13.87 -26.79 7.43
C ASN A 462 -14.49 -25.51 8.01
N MET A 463 -14.18 -24.36 7.47
CA MET A 463 -14.82 -23.07 7.76
C MET A 463 -15.37 -22.49 6.46
N CYS A 464 -16.65 -22.11 6.48
CA CYS A 464 -17.29 -21.36 5.40
C CYS A 464 -17.73 -20.01 5.94
N MET A 465 -17.21 -18.93 5.37
CA MET A 465 -17.60 -17.56 5.71
C MET A 465 -18.28 -16.93 4.52
N ILE A 466 -19.47 -16.43 4.75
CA ILE A 466 -20.29 -15.75 3.72
C ILE A 466 -20.46 -14.31 4.14
N PHE A 467 -20.02 -13.41 3.31
CA PHE A 467 -20.18 -11.98 3.44
C PHE A 467 -21.20 -11.54 2.40
N THR A 468 -22.25 -10.83 2.79
CA THR A 468 -23.33 -10.55 1.85
C THR A 468 -24.11 -9.27 2.19
N PRO A 469 -24.72 -8.60 1.20
CA PRO A 469 -25.69 -7.56 1.48
C PRO A 469 -26.85 -8.09 2.33
N SER A 470 -27.32 -7.29 3.31
CA SER A 470 -28.48 -7.68 4.14
C SER A 470 -29.74 -8.02 3.32
N SER A 471 -29.88 -7.42 2.14
CA SER A 471 -30.99 -7.69 1.22
C SER A 471 -30.90 -9.05 0.53
N VAL A 472 -29.70 -9.60 0.38
CA VAL A 472 -29.43 -10.90 -0.27
C VAL A 472 -29.47 -12.04 0.72
N ALA A 473 -29.06 -11.81 1.97
CA ALA A 473 -28.97 -12.83 2.99
C ALA A 473 -30.22 -13.74 3.13
N PRO A 474 -31.49 -13.24 3.05
CA PRO A 474 -32.67 -14.09 3.13
C PRO A 474 -32.85 -15.04 1.93
N THR A 475 -32.10 -14.85 0.85
CA THR A 475 -32.16 -15.70 -0.36
C THR A 475 -31.12 -16.80 -0.37
N LEU A 476 -30.16 -16.76 0.59
CA LEU A 476 -29.13 -17.78 0.71
C LEU A 476 -29.69 -19.07 1.33
N PRO A 477 -29.14 -20.24 0.97
CA PRO A 477 -29.49 -21.48 1.64
C PRO A 477 -29.15 -21.43 3.16
N SER A 478 -29.87 -22.17 3.94
CA SER A 478 -29.61 -22.32 5.38
C SER A 478 -28.23 -22.96 5.63
N LYS A 479 -27.71 -22.79 6.86
CA LYS A 479 -26.43 -23.38 7.29
C LYS A 479 -26.43 -24.91 7.09
N GLU A 480 -27.53 -25.58 7.44
CA GLU A 480 -27.69 -27.03 7.31
C GLU A 480 -27.68 -27.47 5.84
N GLU A 481 -28.28 -26.68 4.95
CA GLU A 481 -28.30 -26.99 3.51
C GLU A 481 -26.91 -26.78 2.89
N VAL A 482 -26.21 -25.68 3.23
CA VAL A 482 -24.85 -25.44 2.73
C VAL A 482 -23.89 -26.52 3.24
N ILE A 483 -23.87 -26.83 4.53
CA ILE A 483 -23.00 -27.86 5.10
C ILE A 483 -23.35 -29.22 4.49
N GLY A 484 -24.64 -29.58 4.41
CA GLY A 484 -25.09 -30.82 3.81
C GLY A 484 -24.66 -30.96 2.33
N PHE A 485 -24.78 -29.90 1.54
CA PHE A 485 -24.29 -29.87 0.18
C PHE A 485 -22.75 -30.05 0.14
N TRP A 486 -22.02 -29.25 0.90
CA TRP A 486 -20.56 -29.28 0.94
C TRP A 486 -19.97 -30.64 1.35
N GLU A 487 -20.57 -31.32 2.31
CA GLU A 487 -20.14 -32.65 2.78
C GLU A 487 -20.45 -33.77 1.77
N ASN A 488 -21.62 -33.70 1.15
CA ASN A 488 -22.13 -34.81 0.35
C ASN A 488 -21.90 -34.64 -1.14
N TYR A 489 -21.45 -33.46 -1.59
CA TYR A 489 -21.20 -33.22 -3.02
C TYR A 489 -20.14 -34.17 -3.55
N LYS A 490 -20.41 -34.76 -4.71
CA LYS A 490 -19.47 -35.60 -5.44
C LYS A 490 -19.40 -35.11 -6.86
N SER A 491 -18.19 -34.72 -7.27
CA SER A 491 -17.91 -34.33 -8.64
C SER A 491 -18.07 -35.52 -9.57
N GLU A 492 -18.86 -35.36 -10.64
CA GLU A 492 -19.08 -36.39 -11.66
C GLU A 492 -18.29 -36.08 -12.93
N SER A 493 -17.61 -37.09 -13.47
CA SER A 493 -16.99 -37.04 -14.80
C SER A 493 -16.02 -35.87 -15.04
N LEU A 494 -15.18 -35.52 -14.06
CA LEU A 494 -14.16 -34.51 -14.24
C LEU A 494 -13.13 -34.91 -15.29
N ALA A 495 -12.83 -34.01 -16.24
CA ALA A 495 -11.72 -34.17 -17.16
C ALA A 495 -10.43 -33.58 -16.55
N GLU A 496 -9.29 -34.14 -17.00
CA GLU A 496 -7.98 -33.56 -16.70
C GLU A 496 -7.87 -32.16 -17.29
N TYR A 497 -7.23 -31.23 -16.53
CA TYR A 497 -6.98 -29.88 -16.98
C TYR A 497 -6.01 -29.87 -18.16
N GLN A 498 -6.30 -29.07 -19.18
CA GLN A 498 -5.47 -28.88 -20.37
C GLN A 498 -4.82 -27.48 -20.31
N ASP A 499 -3.52 -27.43 -20.13
CA ASP A 499 -2.77 -26.18 -20.03
C ASP A 499 -2.42 -25.66 -21.44
N ASN A 500 -3.18 -24.70 -21.94
CA ASN A 500 -2.95 -24.06 -23.23
C ASN A 500 -1.90 -22.96 -23.09
N ILE A 501 -0.68 -23.21 -23.58
CA ILE A 501 0.44 -22.27 -23.51
C ILE A 501 0.74 -21.76 -24.91
N ALA A 502 0.91 -20.43 -25.04
CA ALA A 502 1.45 -19.84 -26.26
C ALA A 502 2.98 -20.00 -26.30
N GLU A 503 3.49 -20.45 -27.41
CA GLU A 503 4.92 -20.57 -27.66
C GLU A 503 5.37 -19.55 -28.71
N GLY A 504 6.62 -19.07 -28.60
CA GLY A 504 7.22 -18.13 -29.52
C GLY A 504 7.38 -16.71 -29.03
N GLU A 505 7.68 -15.80 -29.94
CA GLU A 505 7.80 -14.36 -29.67
C GLU A 505 6.47 -13.67 -30.01
N LEU A 506 6.12 -12.60 -29.23
CA LEU A 506 4.90 -11.82 -29.47
C LEU A 506 4.90 -11.17 -30.87
N MET A 507 6.08 -10.72 -31.31
CA MET A 507 6.32 -10.19 -32.64
C MET A 507 7.78 -10.42 -33.06
N ALA A 508 8.04 -10.52 -34.36
CA ALA A 508 9.40 -10.59 -34.88
C ALA A 508 10.10 -9.23 -34.69
N ARG A 509 11.40 -9.27 -34.33
CA ARG A 509 12.22 -8.07 -34.31
C ARG A 509 12.30 -7.46 -35.72
N PRO A 510 12.02 -6.14 -35.87
CA PRO A 510 12.15 -5.45 -37.15
C PRO A 510 13.57 -5.56 -37.72
N GLU A 511 13.70 -5.78 -39.04
CA GLU A 511 15.01 -5.91 -39.69
C GLU A 511 15.84 -4.63 -39.73
N LYS A 512 15.15 -3.48 -39.79
CA LYS A 512 15.78 -2.16 -39.88
C LYS A 512 15.65 -1.40 -38.56
N ARG A 513 16.60 -0.57 -38.29
CA ARG A 513 16.55 0.36 -37.14
C ARG A 513 16.57 1.80 -37.66
N ALA A 514 15.83 2.67 -36.99
CA ALA A 514 15.85 4.11 -37.28
C ALA A 514 17.20 4.74 -36.92
N ASP A 515 17.52 5.86 -37.56
CA ASP A 515 18.67 6.65 -37.17
C ASP A 515 18.32 7.59 -36.01
N VAL A 516 19.30 7.87 -35.16
CA VAL A 516 19.21 8.95 -34.19
C VAL A 516 19.60 10.23 -34.91
N VAL A 517 18.67 11.17 -35.03
CA VAL A 517 18.89 12.45 -35.74
C VAL A 517 19.28 13.57 -34.78
N SER A 518 18.99 13.45 -33.49
CA SER A 518 19.41 14.39 -32.45
C SER A 518 19.71 13.66 -31.13
N LYS A 519 20.71 14.19 -30.42
CA LYS A 519 21.03 13.82 -29.03
C LYS A 519 21.35 15.08 -28.24
N ARG A 520 20.67 15.28 -27.08
CA ARG A 520 20.86 16.41 -26.17
C ARG A 520 20.98 15.89 -24.72
N ASN A 521 21.91 16.45 -23.96
CA ASN A 521 21.98 16.20 -22.52
C ASN A 521 21.28 17.36 -21.78
N ILE A 522 20.47 17.01 -20.78
CA ILE A 522 19.77 17.92 -19.87
C ILE A 522 20.48 17.79 -18.53
N GLU A 523 21.43 18.69 -18.23
CA GLU A 523 22.34 18.49 -17.10
C GLU A 523 21.64 18.49 -15.74
N GLY A 524 20.70 19.40 -15.51
CA GLY A 524 20.02 19.54 -14.20
C GLY A 524 19.21 18.31 -13.79
N LEU A 525 18.62 17.60 -14.75
CA LEU A 525 17.84 16.39 -14.50
C LEU A 525 18.62 15.09 -14.72
N GLY A 526 19.87 15.16 -15.21
CA GLY A 526 20.65 13.97 -15.54
C GLY A 526 20.06 13.14 -16.70
N VAL A 527 19.30 13.78 -17.57
CA VAL A 527 18.56 13.16 -18.68
C VAL A 527 19.31 13.28 -19.98
N THR A 528 19.29 12.23 -20.80
CA THR A 528 19.70 12.30 -22.21
C THR A 528 18.49 12.16 -23.12
N GLU A 529 18.25 13.15 -23.96
CA GLU A 529 17.22 13.14 -24.99
C GLU A 529 17.75 12.59 -26.31
N TYR A 530 16.98 11.74 -26.96
CA TYR A 530 17.20 11.23 -28.31
C TYR A 530 15.99 11.49 -29.19
N ILE A 531 16.19 11.99 -30.40
CA ILE A 531 15.15 12.07 -31.42
C ILE A 531 15.48 11.05 -32.51
N LEU A 532 14.53 10.17 -32.82
CA LEU A 532 14.66 9.20 -33.91
C LEU A 532 14.24 9.83 -35.25
N SER A 533 14.67 9.20 -36.35
CA SER A 533 14.40 9.69 -37.73
C SER A 533 12.91 9.67 -38.12
N ASN A 534 12.06 8.94 -37.37
CA ASN A 534 10.60 8.99 -37.49
C ASN A 534 9.95 10.05 -36.57
N GLY A 535 10.73 10.86 -35.84
CA GLY A 535 10.24 11.92 -34.97
C GLY A 535 9.98 11.54 -33.51
N ILE A 536 10.07 10.27 -33.16
CA ILE A 536 9.86 9.82 -31.79
C ILE A 536 10.94 10.36 -30.86
N ARG A 537 10.48 10.88 -29.72
CA ARG A 537 11.30 11.45 -28.64
C ARG A 537 11.51 10.41 -27.56
N ILE A 538 12.77 10.18 -27.17
CA ILE A 538 13.15 9.25 -26.09
C ILE A 538 13.98 10.02 -25.06
N LEU A 539 13.60 9.92 -23.79
CA LEU A 539 14.34 10.41 -22.64
C LEU A 539 14.93 9.22 -21.88
N THR A 540 16.19 9.30 -21.51
CA THR A 540 16.85 8.26 -20.71
C THR A 540 17.49 8.88 -19.48
N ALA A 541 17.22 8.34 -18.29
CA ALA A 541 17.87 8.73 -17.05
C ALA A 541 18.29 7.49 -16.25
N LYS A 542 19.55 7.41 -15.87
CA LYS A 542 20.11 6.30 -15.10
C LYS A 542 19.93 6.52 -13.61
N SER A 543 19.54 5.46 -12.91
CA SER A 543 19.47 5.47 -11.46
C SER A 543 20.32 4.36 -10.84
N SER A 544 21.02 4.69 -9.76
CA SER A 544 21.72 3.71 -8.94
C SER A 544 20.81 3.07 -7.87
N SER A 545 19.67 3.68 -7.61
CA SER A 545 18.65 3.17 -6.68
C SER A 545 17.73 2.11 -7.31
N GLU A 546 17.68 2.03 -8.65
CA GLU A 546 16.83 1.08 -9.39
C GLU A 546 17.65 -0.10 -9.96
N LYS A 547 18.28 -0.88 -9.10
CA LYS A 547 19.05 -2.05 -9.55
C LYS A 547 18.18 -3.09 -10.23
N SER A 548 18.64 -3.59 -11.38
CA SER A 548 17.95 -4.62 -12.18
C SER A 548 16.49 -4.26 -12.53
N ARG A 549 16.18 -2.96 -12.61
CA ARG A 549 14.85 -2.47 -12.98
C ARG A 549 14.97 -1.34 -13.97
N ILE A 550 14.12 -1.38 -14.99
CA ILE A 550 13.90 -0.32 -15.97
C ILE A 550 12.44 0.07 -15.87
N ASN A 551 12.17 1.31 -15.50
CA ASN A 551 10.85 1.91 -15.59
C ASN A 551 10.71 2.57 -16.95
N MET A 552 9.59 2.39 -17.61
CA MET A 552 9.24 3.02 -18.88
C MET A 552 7.92 3.76 -18.74
N GLU A 553 7.85 4.93 -19.30
CA GLU A 553 6.63 5.67 -19.46
C GLU A 553 6.59 6.33 -20.84
N ALA A 554 5.55 6.03 -21.60
CA ALA A 554 5.20 6.72 -22.83
C ALA A 554 4.01 7.62 -22.49
N LEU A 555 4.21 8.93 -22.55
CA LEU A 555 3.26 9.95 -22.14
C LEU A 555 2.95 10.87 -23.32
N SER A 556 1.67 11.10 -23.55
CA SER A 556 1.15 12.10 -24.48
C SER A 556 0.16 13.03 -23.77
N MET A 557 0.15 14.29 -24.18
CA MET A 557 -0.84 15.26 -23.72
C MET A 557 -2.07 15.21 -24.62
N GLY A 558 -3.24 15.04 -24.01
CA GLY A 558 -4.49 14.91 -24.71
C GLY A 558 -5.58 14.47 -23.73
N GLY A 559 -5.76 13.19 -23.61
CA GLY A 559 -6.66 12.59 -22.63
C GLY A 559 -8.14 12.76 -22.93
N ALA A 560 -8.94 12.52 -21.91
CA ALA A 560 -10.40 12.56 -22.02
C ALA A 560 -10.98 13.99 -22.16
N CYS A 561 -10.19 15.04 -21.87
CA CYS A 561 -10.65 16.42 -22.09
C CYS A 561 -10.86 16.76 -23.58
N LEU A 562 -10.34 15.95 -24.50
CA LEU A 562 -10.48 16.16 -25.93
C LEU A 562 -11.78 15.59 -26.52
N VAL A 563 -12.56 14.86 -25.74
CA VAL A 563 -13.83 14.26 -26.17
C VAL A 563 -15.02 14.93 -25.50
N SER A 564 -16.23 14.71 -26.06
CA SER A 564 -17.45 15.20 -25.45
C SER A 564 -17.80 14.47 -24.15
N ASP A 565 -18.70 15.02 -23.36
CA ASP A 565 -19.14 14.39 -22.11
C ASP A 565 -19.85 13.04 -22.38
N GLU A 566 -20.54 12.91 -23.52
CA GLU A 566 -21.17 11.67 -23.94
C GLU A 566 -20.16 10.56 -24.27
N GLU A 567 -18.98 10.92 -24.75
CA GLU A 567 -17.93 9.99 -25.14
C GLU A 567 -16.92 9.73 -23.99
N TRP A 568 -16.99 10.53 -22.92
CA TRP A 568 -15.99 10.52 -21.84
C TRP A 568 -15.79 9.12 -21.22
N MET A 569 -16.91 8.42 -20.90
CA MET A 569 -16.84 7.07 -20.31
C MET A 569 -16.16 6.08 -21.24
N SER A 570 -16.49 6.14 -22.54
CA SER A 570 -15.90 5.25 -23.55
C SER A 570 -14.41 5.54 -23.76
N CYS A 571 -14.02 6.82 -23.73
CA CYS A 571 -12.63 7.24 -23.82
C CYS A 571 -11.82 6.73 -22.61
N SER A 572 -12.30 7.03 -21.41
CA SER A 572 -11.59 6.68 -20.16
C SER A 572 -11.45 5.18 -19.96
N LEU A 573 -12.39 4.36 -20.46
CA LEU A 573 -12.36 2.90 -20.29
C LEU A 573 -11.85 2.15 -21.54
N SER A 574 -11.50 2.85 -22.59
CA SER A 574 -10.94 2.24 -23.80
C SER A 574 -9.66 1.44 -23.55
N PRO A 575 -8.73 1.87 -22.65
CA PRO A 575 -7.57 1.05 -22.28
C PRO A 575 -7.94 -0.24 -21.56
N THR A 576 -8.93 -0.19 -20.67
CA THR A 576 -9.45 -1.40 -19.98
C THR A 576 -9.97 -2.41 -21.00
N TYR A 577 -10.75 -1.95 -21.99
CA TYR A 577 -11.23 -2.80 -23.06
C TYR A 577 -10.10 -3.44 -23.87
N ALA A 578 -9.09 -2.66 -24.27
CA ALA A 578 -7.94 -3.17 -25.01
C ALA A 578 -7.14 -4.21 -24.22
N ILE A 579 -6.81 -3.93 -22.95
CA ILE A 579 -6.02 -4.82 -22.08
C ILE A 579 -6.75 -6.16 -21.84
N TYR A 580 -8.05 -6.13 -21.55
CA TYR A 580 -8.81 -7.37 -21.33
C TYR A 580 -9.16 -8.10 -22.64
N SER A 581 -8.90 -7.49 -23.78
CA SER A 581 -8.99 -8.17 -25.08
C SER A 581 -7.77 -8.99 -25.44
N GLY A 582 -6.67 -8.88 -24.65
CA GLY A 582 -5.42 -9.57 -24.91
C GLY A 582 -4.56 -8.88 -25.97
N ILE A 583 -3.50 -9.55 -26.45
CA ILE A 583 -2.52 -8.99 -27.40
C ILE A 583 -1.88 -10.07 -28.26
N ALA A 584 -1.47 -9.75 -29.46
CA ALA A 584 -0.79 -10.66 -30.40
C ALA A 584 -1.58 -11.95 -30.67
N GLY A 585 -2.91 -11.92 -30.67
CA GLY A 585 -3.77 -13.08 -30.83
C GLY A 585 -3.92 -13.95 -29.57
N LEU A 586 -3.28 -13.59 -28.47
CA LEU A 586 -3.42 -14.21 -27.16
C LEU A 586 -4.56 -13.55 -26.38
N ASP A 587 -5.39 -14.33 -25.71
CA ASP A 587 -6.29 -13.80 -24.71
C ASP A 587 -5.53 -13.39 -23.44
N VAL A 588 -6.23 -12.76 -22.50
CA VAL A 588 -5.61 -12.23 -21.25
C VAL A 588 -4.94 -13.34 -20.43
N ASN A 589 -5.53 -14.53 -20.34
CA ASN A 589 -4.98 -15.65 -19.57
C ASN A 589 -3.75 -16.27 -20.25
N GLN A 590 -3.80 -16.42 -21.57
CA GLN A 590 -2.65 -16.87 -22.36
C GLN A 590 -1.48 -15.89 -22.28
N LEU A 591 -1.78 -14.59 -22.30
CA LEU A 591 -0.77 -13.54 -22.13
C LEU A 591 -0.16 -13.57 -20.72
N GLU A 592 -0.97 -13.74 -19.67
CA GLU A 592 -0.50 -13.87 -18.28
C GLU A 592 0.45 -15.08 -18.14
N LYS A 593 0.07 -16.24 -18.70
CA LYS A 593 0.95 -17.41 -18.73
C LYS A 593 2.26 -17.15 -19.46
N TYR A 594 2.22 -16.47 -20.60
CA TYR A 594 3.40 -16.10 -21.38
C TYR A 594 4.34 -15.16 -20.62
N LEU A 595 3.79 -14.23 -19.85
CA LEU A 595 4.54 -13.23 -19.10
C LEU A 595 4.99 -13.67 -17.70
N SER A 596 4.54 -14.81 -17.20
CA SER A 596 4.71 -15.26 -15.81
C SER A 596 6.15 -15.25 -15.29
N ASN A 597 7.15 -15.45 -16.15
CA ASN A 597 8.59 -15.45 -15.79
C ASN A 597 9.38 -14.24 -16.30
N LYS A 598 8.71 -13.20 -16.79
CA LYS A 598 9.35 -12.05 -17.45
C LYS A 598 9.73 -10.90 -16.50
N ASN A 599 9.30 -10.93 -15.22
CA ASN A 599 9.47 -9.78 -14.31
C ASN A 599 9.07 -8.45 -14.97
N LEU A 600 7.94 -8.45 -15.65
CA LEU A 600 7.44 -7.35 -16.45
C LEU A 600 6.02 -6.99 -16.02
N GLY A 601 5.74 -5.68 -15.92
CA GLY A 601 4.41 -5.12 -15.77
C GLY A 601 4.19 -4.00 -16.76
N LEU A 602 3.01 -3.96 -17.38
CA LEU A 602 2.61 -2.91 -18.32
C LEU A 602 1.16 -2.51 -18.05
N ASN A 603 0.87 -1.23 -18.14
CA ASN A 603 -0.46 -0.65 -18.04
C ASN A 603 -0.67 0.41 -19.11
N VAL A 604 -1.94 0.63 -19.43
CA VAL A 604 -2.40 1.70 -20.34
C VAL A 604 -3.51 2.46 -19.62
N ILE A 605 -3.48 3.77 -19.64
CA ILE A 605 -4.54 4.61 -19.07
C ILE A 605 -4.81 5.83 -19.94
N VAL A 606 -6.04 6.33 -19.87
CA VAL A 606 -6.43 7.66 -20.31
C VAL A 606 -6.84 8.44 -19.07
N ASN A 607 -6.11 9.51 -18.79
CA ASN A 607 -6.43 10.48 -17.77
C ASN A 607 -7.28 11.61 -18.37
N GLU A 608 -7.66 12.61 -17.56
CA GLU A 608 -8.40 13.76 -18.08
C GLU A 608 -7.56 14.55 -19.10
N HIS A 609 -6.25 14.70 -18.89
CA HIS A 609 -5.38 15.57 -19.69
C HIS A 609 -4.19 14.85 -20.36
N SER A 610 -4.10 13.53 -20.22
CA SER A 610 -3.02 12.72 -20.79
C SER A 610 -3.50 11.31 -21.14
N GLU A 611 -2.77 10.66 -22.03
CA GLU A 611 -2.78 9.21 -22.20
C GLU A 611 -1.37 8.65 -21.96
N GLU A 612 -1.31 7.46 -21.35
CA GLU A 612 -0.06 6.88 -20.89
C GLU A 612 0.01 5.38 -21.13
N ILE A 613 1.18 4.92 -21.55
CA ILE A 613 1.59 3.51 -21.50
C ILE A 613 2.79 3.44 -20.56
N TYR A 614 2.63 2.83 -19.40
CA TYR A 614 3.67 2.79 -18.40
C TYR A 614 3.89 1.39 -17.83
N GLY A 615 5.12 1.12 -17.43
CA GLY A 615 5.44 -0.17 -16.85
C GLY A 615 6.89 -0.28 -16.41
N ASN A 616 7.25 -1.47 -16.00
CA ASN A 616 8.61 -1.77 -15.58
C ASN A 616 9.02 -3.18 -15.98
N THR A 617 10.33 -3.38 -16.12
CA THR A 617 10.88 -4.68 -16.48
C THR A 617 12.27 -4.87 -15.90
N SER A 618 12.72 -6.12 -15.85
CA SER A 618 14.15 -6.42 -15.73
C SER A 618 14.87 -6.17 -17.05
N PRO A 619 16.19 -5.91 -17.05
CA PRO A 619 16.96 -5.74 -18.29
C PRO A 619 16.83 -6.90 -19.29
N ASP A 620 16.71 -8.12 -18.78
CA ASP A 620 16.56 -9.35 -19.60
C ASP A 620 15.21 -9.40 -20.35
N SER A 621 14.19 -8.67 -19.91
CA SER A 621 12.85 -8.65 -20.49
C SER A 621 12.49 -7.33 -21.20
N LEU A 622 13.46 -6.41 -21.38
CA LEU A 622 13.27 -5.12 -22.04
C LEU A 622 12.68 -5.27 -23.46
N GLU A 623 13.14 -6.25 -24.21
CA GLU A 623 12.63 -6.49 -25.57
C GLU A 623 11.14 -6.84 -25.56
N CYS A 624 10.71 -7.67 -24.61
CA CYS A 624 9.30 -8.03 -24.43
C CYS A 624 8.44 -6.82 -24.07
N LEU A 625 8.93 -5.92 -23.20
CA LEU A 625 8.25 -4.66 -22.87
C LEU A 625 8.03 -3.80 -24.11
N LEU A 626 9.06 -3.63 -24.94
CA LEU A 626 8.96 -2.86 -26.18
C LEU A 626 8.06 -3.51 -27.22
N GLN A 627 8.05 -4.85 -27.32
CA GLN A 627 7.11 -5.59 -28.18
C GLN A 627 5.65 -5.34 -27.78
N LEU A 628 5.34 -5.45 -26.48
CA LEU A 628 4.00 -5.16 -25.96
C LEU A 628 3.59 -3.71 -26.21
N THR A 629 4.47 -2.75 -25.96
CA THR A 629 4.22 -1.32 -26.20
C THR A 629 3.89 -1.05 -27.67
N VAL A 630 4.70 -1.61 -28.59
CA VAL A 630 4.47 -1.45 -30.02
C VAL A 630 3.16 -2.07 -30.45
N LEU A 631 2.83 -3.28 -29.98
CA LEU A 631 1.59 -3.98 -30.32
C LEU A 631 0.35 -3.23 -29.81
N LEU A 632 0.39 -2.65 -28.61
CA LEU A 632 -0.68 -1.82 -28.07
C LEU A 632 -0.92 -0.55 -28.90
N MET A 633 0.14 0.02 -29.51
CA MET A 633 0.05 1.18 -30.38
C MET A 633 -0.34 0.86 -31.83
N THR A 634 -0.03 -0.36 -32.32
CA THR A 634 -0.22 -0.67 -33.76
C THR A 634 -1.31 -1.68 -34.04
N GLU A 635 -1.48 -2.67 -33.16
CA GLU A 635 -2.38 -3.81 -33.35
C GLU A 635 -3.21 -4.12 -32.10
N PRO A 636 -3.85 -3.09 -31.44
CA PRO A 636 -4.70 -3.36 -30.27
C PRO A 636 -5.85 -4.29 -30.65
N GLN A 637 -6.18 -5.19 -29.74
CA GLN A 637 -7.30 -6.11 -29.92
C GLN A 637 -8.55 -5.60 -29.20
N PHE A 638 -9.74 -5.93 -29.77
CA PHE A 638 -11.05 -5.56 -29.21
C PHE A 638 -11.98 -6.76 -29.36
N THR A 639 -12.06 -7.58 -28.32
CA THR A 639 -12.79 -8.84 -28.31
C THR A 639 -14.10 -8.75 -27.54
N ASP A 640 -15.01 -9.72 -27.77
CA ASP A 640 -16.26 -9.81 -26.98
C ASP A 640 -15.95 -10.10 -25.50
N GLN A 641 -14.91 -10.84 -25.21
CA GLN A 641 -14.46 -11.12 -23.86
C GLN A 641 -13.96 -9.85 -23.16
N GLY A 642 -13.10 -9.06 -23.82
CA GLY A 642 -12.61 -7.79 -23.25
C GLY A 642 -13.76 -6.81 -23.00
N TRP A 643 -14.73 -6.76 -23.91
CA TRP A 643 -15.93 -5.95 -23.73
C TRP A 643 -16.79 -6.40 -22.54
N TYR A 644 -16.99 -7.70 -22.42
CA TYR A 644 -17.72 -8.28 -21.27
C TYR A 644 -17.08 -7.87 -19.93
N TYR A 645 -15.75 -7.98 -19.80
CA TYR A 645 -15.04 -7.58 -18.60
C TYR A 645 -15.18 -6.09 -18.31
N THR A 646 -15.03 -5.26 -19.33
CA THR A 646 -15.16 -3.81 -19.18
C THR A 646 -16.55 -3.43 -18.66
N ASN A 647 -17.60 -3.99 -19.22
CA ASN A 647 -18.98 -3.77 -18.76
C ASN A 647 -19.18 -4.27 -17.33
N MET A 648 -18.71 -5.48 -17.01
CA MET A 648 -18.85 -6.06 -15.69
C MET A 648 -18.23 -5.16 -14.60
N LEU A 649 -17.05 -4.61 -14.86
CA LEU A 649 -16.38 -3.70 -13.92
C LEU A 649 -17.19 -2.41 -13.71
N VAL A 650 -17.72 -1.84 -14.78
CA VAL A 650 -18.52 -0.60 -14.75
C VAL A 650 -19.84 -0.83 -14.02
N GLU A 651 -20.55 -1.90 -14.34
CA GLU A 651 -21.80 -2.28 -13.69
C GLU A 651 -21.61 -2.50 -12.19
N GLN A 652 -20.51 -3.16 -11.80
CA GLN A 652 -20.21 -3.36 -10.40
C GLN A 652 -19.92 -2.03 -9.67
N GLN A 653 -19.18 -1.12 -10.29
CA GLN A 653 -18.93 0.20 -9.70
C GLN A 653 -20.23 1.01 -9.58
N ALA A 654 -21.09 0.97 -10.58
CA ALA A 654 -22.38 1.62 -10.54
C ALA A 654 -23.33 1.07 -9.47
N LYS A 655 -23.30 -0.27 -9.22
CA LYS A 655 -24.05 -0.89 -8.13
C LYS A 655 -23.53 -0.46 -6.75
N ASN A 656 -22.24 -0.22 -6.63
CA ASN A 656 -21.61 0.18 -5.36
C ASN A 656 -21.84 1.67 -5.03
N TYR A 657 -22.24 2.46 -6.01
CA TYR A 657 -22.42 3.90 -5.85
C TYR A 657 -23.37 4.24 -4.69
N GLY A 658 -22.89 5.04 -3.74
CA GLY A 658 -23.67 5.54 -2.61
C GLY A 658 -24.06 4.48 -1.55
N VAL A 659 -23.49 3.27 -1.59
CA VAL A 659 -23.75 2.24 -0.58
C VAL A 659 -22.99 2.55 0.70
N GLN A 660 -21.69 2.76 0.63
CA GLN A 660 -20.87 3.07 1.79
C GLN A 660 -20.95 4.56 2.19
N PRO A 661 -20.99 4.88 3.49
CA PRO A 661 -21.16 6.27 3.95
C PRO A 661 -20.08 7.23 3.47
N SER A 662 -18.82 6.85 3.56
CA SER A 662 -17.69 7.70 3.15
C SER A 662 -17.68 7.93 1.63
N ASP A 663 -17.97 6.89 0.81
CA ASP A 663 -18.05 7.02 -0.64
C ASP A 663 -19.21 7.92 -1.08
N TYR A 664 -20.35 7.77 -0.41
CA TYR A 664 -21.51 8.66 -0.61
C TYR A 664 -21.13 10.11 -0.29
N PHE A 665 -20.55 10.35 0.87
CA PHE A 665 -20.18 11.69 1.31
C PHE A 665 -19.18 12.35 0.34
N TYR A 666 -18.11 11.61 0.00
CA TYR A 666 -17.13 12.09 -0.97
C TYR A 666 -17.78 12.43 -2.32
N SER A 667 -18.66 11.55 -2.81
CA SER A 667 -19.37 11.76 -4.07
C SER A 667 -20.23 13.03 -4.06
N GLU A 668 -20.95 13.29 -2.98
CA GLU A 668 -21.79 14.48 -2.83
C GLU A 668 -20.95 15.77 -2.70
N VAL A 669 -19.79 15.69 -2.04
CA VAL A 669 -18.83 16.80 -1.98
C VAL A 669 -18.29 17.10 -3.38
N MET A 670 -17.88 16.07 -4.13
CA MET A 670 -17.34 16.22 -5.49
C MET A 670 -18.39 16.79 -6.46
N LYS A 671 -19.64 16.33 -6.39
CA LYS A 671 -20.74 16.91 -7.17
C LYS A 671 -20.87 18.41 -6.94
N TYR A 672 -20.79 18.84 -5.69
CA TYR A 672 -20.89 20.26 -5.36
C TYR A 672 -19.69 21.06 -5.87
N ILE A 673 -18.48 20.58 -5.63
CA ILE A 673 -17.22 21.26 -5.98
C ILE A 673 -17.05 21.40 -7.49
N TYR A 674 -17.41 20.35 -8.25
CA TYR A 674 -17.31 20.33 -9.71
C TYR A 674 -18.65 20.62 -10.44
N ASN A 675 -19.61 21.19 -9.72
CA ASN A 675 -20.89 21.61 -10.27
C ASN A 675 -21.59 20.50 -11.07
N ASP A 676 -21.65 19.30 -10.50
CA ASP A 676 -22.20 18.08 -11.11
C ASP A 676 -21.54 17.66 -12.44
N SER A 677 -20.31 18.10 -12.72
CA SER A 677 -19.59 17.66 -13.92
C SER A 677 -19.45 16.14 -13.95
N ILE A 678 -19.94 15.53 -15.04
CA ILE A 678 -19.90 14.08 -15.20
C ILE A 678 -18.48 13.51 -15.18
N ARG A 679 -17.48 14.30 -15.48
CA ARG A 679 -16.07 13.89 -15.54
C ARG A 679 -15.51 13.56 -14.16
N TYR A 680 -15.93 14.29 -13.15
CA TYR A 680 -15.33 14.24 -11.79
C TYR A 680 -16.18 13.50 -10.77
N ILE A 681 -17.44 13.20 -11.08
CA ILE A 681 -18.29 12.38 -10.21
C ILE A 681 -17.98 10.88 -10.39
N PRO A 682 -18.16 10.03 -9.36
CA PRO A 682 -18.04 8.58 -9.48
C PRO A 682 -18.96 7.98 -10.53
N ILE A 683 -18.72 6.73 -10.89
CA ILE A 683 -19.58 6.03 -11.88
C ILE A 683 -20.93 5.74 -11.24
N THR A 684 -21.93 6.54 -11.66
CA THR A 684 -23.34 6.30 -11.36
C THR A 684 -23.95 5.34 -12.37
N PRO A 685 -25.17 4.78 -12.13
CA PRO A 685 -25.88 3.99 -13.15
C PRO A 685 -26.11 4.75 -14.46
N GLU A 686 -26.38 6.05 -14.36
CA GLU A 686 -26.58 6.91 -15.54
C GLU A 686 -25.27 7.09 -16.32
N LYS A 687 -24.18 7.32 -15.62
CA LYS A 687 -22.84 7.44 -16.20
C LYS A 687 -22.39 6.11 -16.82
N ALA A 688 -22.64 5.00 -16.16
CA ALA A 688 -22.36 3.66 -16.69
C ALA A 688 -23.09 3.38 -18.02
N ALA A 689 -24.34 3.82 -18.14
CA ALA A 689 -25.14 3.66 -19.35
C ALA A 689 -24.62 4.44 -20.57
N MET A 690 -23.65 5.35 -20.40
CA MET A 690 -23.01 6.10 -21.49
C MET A 690 -21.87 5.32 -22.15
N LEU A 691 -21.42 4.21 -21.55
CA LEU A 691 -20.35 3.37 -22.12
C LEU A 691 -20.78 2.75 -23.45
N ASN A 692 -20.04 3.02 -24.51
CA ASN A 692 -20.30 2.55 -25.86
C ASN A 692 -19.08 1.82 -26.43
N ARG A 693 -19.28 0.61 -26.97
CA ARG A 693 -18.22 -0.25 -27.49
C ARG A 693 -17.50 0.33 -28.70
N GLU A 694 -18.26 0.85 -29.66
CA GLU A 694 -17.71 1.37 -30.94
C GLU A 694 -16.90 2.65 -30.67
N ASP A 695 -17.39 3.50 -29.75
CA ASP A 695 -16.65 4.69 -29.32
C ASP A 695 -15.39 4.32 -28.56
N ALA A 696 -15.43 3.35 -27.65
CA ALA A 696 -14.25 2.91 -26.91
C ALA A 696 -13.15 2.40 -27.85
N GLU A 697 -13.49 1.58 -28.86
CA GLU A 697 -12.54 1.11 -29.87
C GLU A 697 -11.96 2.25 -30.71
N ARG A 698 -12.79 3.17 -31.18
CA ARG A 698 -12.41 4.33 -31.99
C ARG A 698 -11.49 5.26 -31.18
N LEU A 699 -11.89 5.60 -29.96
CA LEU A 699 -11.17 6.54 -29.09
C LEU A 699 -9.84 6.00 -28.61
N TYR A 700 -9.73 4.69 -28.33
CA TYR A 700 -8.43 4.07 -28.07
C TYR A 700 -7.45 4.31 -29.22
N LYS A 701 -7.91 4.04 -30.45
CA LYS A 701 -7.08 4.24 -31.64
C LYS A 701 -6.70 5.71 -31.85
N GLU A 702 -7.60 6.64 -31.58
CA GLU A 702 -7.34 8.07 -31.66
C GLU A 702 -6.31 8.52 -30.61
N ARG A 703 -6.35 7.95 -29.39
CA ARG A 703 -5.45 8.35 -28.30
C ARG A 703 -4.06 7.69 -28.38
N PHE A 704 -3.98 6.41 -28.80
CA PHE A 704 -2.74 5.64 -28.68
C PHE A 704 -2.04 5.33 -30.01
N CYS A 705 -2.71 5.42 -31.17
CA CYS A 705 -2.12 4.92 -32.41
C CYS A 705 -1.33 5.98 -33.22
N ASN A 706 -1.02 7.15 -32.62
CA ASN A 706 -0.05 8.08 -33.17
C ASN A 706 1.17 8.22 -32.24
N PRO A 707 2.22 7.41 -32.41
CA PRO A 707 3.38 7.42 -31.53
C PRO A 707 4.20 8.73 -31.56
N ALA A 708 3.96 9.63 -32.53
CA ALA A 708 4.62 10.93 -32.60
C ALA A 708 4.22 11.88 -31.46
N ASP A 709 3.04 11.70 -30.88
CA ASP A 709 2.54 12.52 -29.78
C ASP A 709 3.18 12.12 -28.44
N PHE A 710 3.75 10.90 -28.35
CA PHE A 710 4.32 10.37 -27.13
C PHE A 710 5.79 10.73 -26.92
N THR A 711 6.12 11.08 -25.68
CA THR A 711 7.49 11.08 -25.17
C THR A 711 7.73 9.80 -24.38
N PHE A 712 8.77 9.05 -24.76
CA PHE A 712 9.13 7.78 -24.09
C PHE A 712 10.24 8.05 -23.08
N LEU A 713 9.95 7.96 -21.79
CA LEU A 713 10.90 8.09 -20.69
C LEU A 713 11.32 6.70 -20.19
N PHE A 714 12.64 6.48 -20.10
CA PHE A 714 13.22 5.30 -19.45
C PHE A 714 14.08 5.72 -18.27
N TYR A 715 13.79 5.17 -17.11
CA TYR A 715 14.50 5.48 -15.86
C TYR A 715 14.94 4.17 -15.18
N GLY A 716 16.20 4.07 -14.71
CA GLY A 716 16.66 2.93 -13.93
C GLY A 716 18.03 2.37 -14.30
N ASP A 717 18.19 1.04 -14.18
CA ASP A 717 19.46 0.33 -14.37
C ASP A 717 19.51 -0.32 -15.76
N PHE A 718 20.13 0.35 -16.71
CA PHE A 718 20.26 -0.14 -18.08
C PHE A 718 21.58 0.25 -18.73
N ASN A 719 21.98 -0.49 -19.75
CA ASN A 719 22.98 -0.06 -20.71
C ASN A 719 22.33 0.88 -21.73
N GLU A 720 22.64 2.17 -21.66
CA GLU A 720 22.02 3.20 -22.50
C GLU A 720 22.12 2.92 -24.00
N ARG A 721 23.26 2.39 -24.46
CA ARG A 721 23.45 2.07 -25.88
C ARG A 721 22.53 0.92 -26.32
N GLU A 722 22.42 -0.12 -25.49
CA GLU A 722 21.56 -1.28 -25.77
C GLU A 722 20.08 -0.89 -25.74
N LEU A 723 19.67 -0.12 -24.74
CA LEU A 723 18.30 0.40 -24.64
C LEU A 723 17.94 1.25 -25.88
N VAL A 724 18.77 2.23 -26.23
CA VAL A 724 18.52 3.09 -27.38
C VAL A 724 18.53 2.30 -28.68
N ASP A 725 19.43 1.31 -28.86
CA ASP A 725 19.43 0.44 -30.03
C ASP A 725 18.14 -0.41 -30.10
N MET A 726 17.62 -0.92 -28.98
CA MET A 726 16.32 -1.60 -28.94
C MET A 726 15.17 -0.65 -29.34
N CYS A 727 15.12 0.54 -28.76
CA CYS A 727 14.13 1.56 -29.14
C CYS A 727 14.18 1.89 -30.65
N ARG A 728 15.38 1.97 -31.24
CA ARG A 728 15.54 2.19 -32.68
C ARG A 728 14.97 1.06 -33.54
N PHE A 729 15.00 -0.21 -33.06
CA PHE A 729 14.35 -1.34 -33.74
C PHE A 729 12.84 -1.30 -33.61
N TYR A 730 12.33 -1.08 -32.42
CA TYR A 730 10.90 -1.20 -32.12
C TYR A 730 10.17 0.14 -32.35
N LEU A 731 10.47 1.18 -31.58
CA LEU A 731 9.82 2.48 -31.68
C LEU A 731 10.17 3.19 -33.00
N GLY A 732 11.39 3.03 -33.47
CA GLY A 732 11.87 3.67 -34.69
C GLY A 732 11.21 3.18 -35.99
N ASN A 733 10.48 2.05 -35.97
CA ASN A 733 9.71 1.54 -37.11
C ASN A 733 8.21 1.88 -37.03
N LEU A 734 7.78 2.53 -35.97
CA LEU A 734 6.40 2.98 -35.85
C LEU A 734 6.10 4.07 -36.89
N LYS A 735 4.92 4.02 -37.48
CA LYS A 735 4.42 5.10 -38.34
C LYS A 735 3.98 6.28 -37.48
N THR A 736 4.44 7.45 -37.78
CA THR A 736 4.16 8.67 -37.04
C THR A 736 3.54 9.72 -37.93
N ASP A 737 2.60 10.50 -37.39
CA ASP A 737 2.08 11.73 -37.99
C ASP A 737 2.49 12.93 -37.14
N THR A 738 3.54 13.62 -37.57
CA THR A 738 4.05 14.80 -36.86
C THR A 738 3.30 16.09 -37.20
N THR A 739 2.24 16.02 -38.01
CA THR A 739 1.39 17.18 -38.34
C THR A 739 0.28 17.38 -37.33
N VAL A 740 -0.01 16.39 -36.49
CA VAL A 740 -0.98 16.46 -35.41
C VAL A 740 -0.28 17.01 -34.16
N ASN A 741 -0.85 18.01 -33.51
CA ASN A 741 -0.43 18.54 -32.22
C ASN A 741 -1.65 18.66 -31.31
N GLU A 742 -1.79 17.71 -30.40
CA GLU A 742 -2.92 17.68 -29.47
C GLU A 742 -2.66 18.45 -28.18
N LYS A 743 -1.41 18.68 -27.81
CA LYS A 743 -1.02 19.46 -26.61
C LYS A 743 -1.67 20.85 -26.55
N GLU A 744 -1.88 21.49 -27.71
CA GLU A 744 -2.49 22.82 -27.79
C GLU A 744 -4.02 22.79 -27.58
N LYS A 745 -4.63 21.62 -27.66
CA LYS A 745 -6.09 21.42 -27.51
C LYS A 745 -6.50 21.11 -26.08
N VAL A 746 -5.51 20.78 -25.20
CA VAL A 746 -5.80 20.41 -23.82
C VAL A 746 -6.45 21.59 -23.10
N THR A 747 -7.62 21.35 -22.52
CA THR A 747 -8.37 22.31 -21.73
C THR A 747 -8.49 21.81 -20.30
N TYR A 748 -8.29 22.71 -19.34
CA TYR A 748 -8.49 22.44 -17.94
C TYR A 748 -9.82 23.06 -17.49
N GLU A 749 -10.70 22.23 -16.91
CA GLU A 749 -11.88 22.76 -16.22
C GLU A 749 -11.42 23.31 -14.86
N PRO A 750 -11.78 24.53 -14.51
CA PRO A 750 -11.37 25.09 -13.24
C PRO A 750 -12.09 24.39 -12.10
N TYR A 751 -11.32 24.01 -11.08
CA TYR A 751 -11.85 23.67 -9.78
C TYR A 751 -12.47 24.93 -9.17
N VAL A 752 -13.79 24.97 -9.11
CA VAL A 752 -14.52 26.18 -8.68
C VAL A 752 -15.34 25.89 -7.45
N ILE A 753 -14.93 26.45 -6.34
CA ILE A 753 -15.81 26.56 -5.18
C ILE A 753 -16.72 27.78 -5.41
N PRO A 754 -18.04 27.63 -5.32
CA PRO A 754 -18.97 28.75 -5.44
C PRO A 754 -18.66 29.86 -4.43
N ALA A 755 -18.86 31.11 -4.81
CA ALA A 755 -18.53 32.27 -4.02
C ALA A 755 -19.28 32.28 -2.66
N GLY A 756 -18.53 32.58 -1.58
CA GLY A 756 -19.02 32.65 -0.22
C GLY A 756 -18.80 31.35 0.57
N VAL A 757 -19.23 31.38 1.83
CA VAL A 757 -19.16 30.20 2.70
C VAL A 757 -20.39 29.33 2.48
N THR A 758 -20.17 28.09 2.11
CA THR A 758 -21.25 27.10 1.95
C THR A 758 -21.05 25.97 2.94
N THR A 759 -22.12 25.66 3.68
CA THR A 759 -22.14 24.52 4.62
C THR A 759 -23.24 23.55 4.22
N LYS A 760 -22.91 22.27 4.11
CA LYS A 760 -23.87 21.20 3.85
C LYS A 760 -23.70 20.05 4.85
N THR A 761 -24.83 19.47 5.25
CA THR A 761 -24.87 18.25 6.07
C THR A 761 -25.52 17.14 5.25
N TYR A 762 -24.85 16.01 5.20
CA TYR A 762 -25.28 14.78 4.57
C TYR A 762 -25.54 13.73 5.62
N LYS A 763 -26.47 12.82 5.37
CA LYS A 763 -26.81 11.75 6.31
C LYS A 763 -26.65 10.40 5.65
N LYS A 764 -25.77 9.59 6.19
CA LYS A 764 -25.53 8.22 5.73
C LYS A 764 -24.77 7.43 6.82
N GLY A 765 -25.04 6.12 6.89
CA GLY A 765 -24.42 5.22 7.87
C GLY A 765 -25.22 5.07 9.15
N GLN A 766 -24.88 4.03 9.91
CA GLN A 766 -25.61 3.63 11.13
C GLN A 766 -24.85 3.96 12.40
N GLU A 767 -23.52 4.12 12.29
CA GLU A 767 -22.62 4.29 13.43
C GLU A 767 -22.56 5.74 13.91
N ASN A 768 -22.25 5.90 15.20
CA ASN A 768 -22.03 7.24 15.80
C ASN A 768 -20.64 7.78 15.37
N GLN A 769 -20.49 7.99 14.07
CA GLN A 769 -19.28 8.46 13.41
C GLN A 769 -19.63 9.61 12.49
N GLY A 770 -18.95 10.75 12.68
CA GLY A 770 -19.06 11.91 11.83
C GLY A 770 -17.80 12.13 11.00
N GLN A 771 -17.93 12.84 9.88
CA GLN A 771 -16.80 13.25 9.04
C GLN A 771 -16.96 14.71 8.66
N VAL A 772 -15.86 15.44 8.65
CA VAL A 772 -15.81 16.86 8.28
C VAL A 772 -14.85 17.02 7.10
N VAL A 773 -15.31 17.73 6.07
CA VAL A 773 -14.48 18.18 4.94
C VAL A 773 -14.56 19.70 4.85
N ILE A 774 -13.42 20.38 4.85
CA ILE A 774 -13.32 21.82 4.61
C ILE A 774 -12.42 22.01 3.39
N THR A 775 -12.94 22.63 2.34
CA THR A 775 -12.23 22.76 1.07
C THR A 775 -12.20 24.21 0.62
N PHE A 776 -11.01 24.67 0.28
CA PHE A 776 -10.71 25.93 -0.40
C PHE A 776 -10.25 25.64 -1.82
N GLY A 777 -10.57 26.53 -2.72
CA GLY A 777 -10.10 26.44 -4.10
C GLY A 777 -10.36 27.73 -4.87
N GLY A 778 -9.71 27.85 -5.99
CA GLY A 778 -9.86 29.01 -6.82
C GLY A 778 -8.99 29.02 -8.06
N ILE A 779 -9.18 30.05 -8.87
CA ILE A 779 -8.43 30.27 -10.11
C ILE A 779 -7.22 31.15 -9.79
N LEU A 780 -6.04 30.76 -10.26
CA LEU A 780 -4.82 31.53 -10.14
C LEU A 780 -4.52 32.29 -11.43
N PRO A 781 -3.77 33.40 -11.36
CA PRO A 781 -3.27 34.07 -12.55
C PRO A 781 -2.47 33.13 -13.46
N GLU A 782 -2.61 33.29 -14.75
CA GLU A 782 -1.78 32.57 -15.74
C GLU A 782 -0.31 32.91 -15.53
N THR A 783 0.57 31.89 -15.72
CA THR A 783 2.00 32.10 -15.79
C THR A 783 2.64 31.20 -16.84
N GLU A 784 3.56 31.76 -17.62
CA GLU A 784 4.38 30.99 -18.55
C GLU A 784 5.70 30.54 -17.89
N SER A 785 5.97 31.01 -16.67
CA SER A 785 7.20 30.72 -15.94
C SER A 785 7.09 29.40 -15.19
N ALA A 786 7.79 28.36 -15.66
CA ALA A 786 7.93 27.10 -14.96
C ALA A 786 8.55 27.29 -13.56
N GLU A 787 9.52 28.20 -13.43
CA GLU A 787 10.14 28.57 -12.15
C GLU A 787 9.12 29.16 -11.16
N GLN A 788 8.26 30.07 -11.62
CA GLN A 788 7.22 30.66 -10.76
C GLN A 788 6.20 29.60 -10.35
N ASN A 789 5.78 28.75 -11.27
CA ASN A 789 4.83 27.66 -10.98
C ASN A 789 5.41 26.71 -9.93
N PHE A 790 6.65 26.30 -10.09
CA PHE A 790 7.37 25.44 -9.16
C PHE A 790 7.47 26.06 -7.75
N LYS A 791 7.90 27.33 -7.64
CA LYS A 791 7.97 28.06 -6.36
C LYS A 791 6.59 28.14 -5.67
N GLU A 792 5.54 28.40 -6.44
CA GLU A 792 4.18 28.47 -5.88
C GLU A 792 3.68 27.12 -5.39
N THR A 793 3.95 26.02 -6.11
CA THR A 793 3.65 24.67 -5.69
C THR A 793 4.35 24.32 -4.38
N GLU A 794 5.64 24.59 -4.30
CA GLU A 794 6.42 24.29 -3.09
C GLU A 794 6.00 25.13 -1.88
N ILE A 795 5.68 26.41 -2.07
CA ILE A 795 5.15 27.25 -0.99
C ILE A 795 3.77 26.75 -0.50
N LEU A 796 2.92 26.29 -1.42
CA LEU A 796 1.65 25.68 -1.07
C LEU A 796 1.84 24.38 -0.27
N ASN A 797 2.83 23.54 -0.65
CA ASN A 797 3.21 22.34 0.09
C ASN A 797 3.74 22.67 1.50
N GLN A 798 4.55 23.74 1.65
CA GLN A 798 5.01 24.21 2.96
C GLN A 798 3.85 24.70 3.83
N LEU A 799 2.89 25.43 3.24
CA LEU A 799 1.68 25.86 3.95
C LEU A 799 0.85 24.66 4.40
N ARG A 800 0.69 23.64 3.54
CA ARG A 800 0.01 22.38 3.88
C ARG A 800 0.65 21.73 5.11
N SER A 801 1.98 21.60 5.11
CA SER A 801 2.71 21.01 6.24
C SER A 801 2.56 21.83 7.53
N LEU A 802 2.57 23.17 7.43
CA LEU A 802 2.33 24.05 8.58
C LEU A 802 0.90 23.86 9.16
N VAL A 803 -0.10 23.81 8.28
CA VAL A 803 -1.49 23.60 8.70
C VAL A 803 -1.66 22.23 9.34
N ASP A 804 -1.03 21.20 8.79
CA ASP A 804 -1.05 19.84 9.34
C ASP A 804 -0.51 19.79 10.78
N ILE A 805 0.67 20.37 11.03
CA ILE A 805 1.26 20.48 12.38
C ILE A 805 0.29 21.22 13.34
N LYS A 806 -0.24 22.38 12.91
CA LYS A 806 -1.12 23.19 13.74
C LYS A 806 -2.45 22.52 14.06
N LEU A 807 -3.04 21.81 13.11
CA LEU A 807 -4.30 21.12 13.32
C LEU A 807 -4.11 19.85 14.16
N ARG A 808 -3.00 19.15 14.03
CA ARG A 808 -2.67 18.04 14.93
C ARG A 808 -2.57 18.54 16.38
N GLU A 809 -1.78 19.60 16.64
CA GLU A 809 -1.63 20.19 17.98
C GLU A 809 -2.98 20.56 18.61
N ILE A 810 -3.90 21.14 17.84
CA ILE A 810 -5.15 21.68 18.37
C ILE A 810 -6.26 20.63 18.37
N ILE A 811 -6.54 19.98 17.25
CA ILE A 811 -7.69 19.09 17.09
C ILE A 811 -7.46 17.76 17.80
N ARG A 812 -6.26 17.17 17.66
CA ARG A 812 -5.93 15.88 18.30
C ARG A 812 -5.46 16.07 19.74
N GLU A 813 -4.41 16.87 19.97
CA GLU A 813 -3.72 16.89 21.26
C GLU A 813 -4.43 17.75 22.29
N ASP A 814 -4.91 18.95 21.92
CA ASP A 814 -5.60 19.85 22.87
C ASP A 814 -7.07 19.50 23.08
N LYS A 815 -7.80 19.20 22.00
CA LYS A 815 -9.25 18.96 22.01
C LYS A 815 -9.62 17.48 22.14
N SER A 816 -8.69 16.56 21.88
CA SER A 816 -8.99 15.12 21.73
C SER A 816 -10.23 14.91 20.84
N GLY A 817 -10.30 15.67 19.77
CA GLY A 817 -11.50 15.78 18.93
C GLY A 817 -11.50 14.87 17.72
N SER A 818 -10.33 14.36 17.36
CA SER A 818 -10.12 13.43 16.28
C SER A 818 -8.86 12.62 16.52
N TYR A 819 -8.80 11.40 16.00
CA TYR A 819 -7.56 10.62 15.97
C TYR A 819 -6.50 11.26 15.08
N GLY A 820 -6.89 11.83 13.95
CA GLY A 820 -6.02 12.51 13.02
C GLY A 820 -6.75 13.48 12.11
N VAL A 821 -6.02 14.47 11.63
CA VAL A 821 -6.47 15.43 10.63
C VAL A 821 -5.62 15.23 9.38
N SER A 822 -6.23 15.13 8.22
CA SER A 822 -5.53 15.05 6.95
C SER A 822 -5.64 16.38 6.20
N VAL A 823 -4.51 16.87 5.71
CA VAL A 823 -4.46 18.09 4.91
C VAL A 823 -3.90 17.76 3.52
N TYR A 824 -4.65 18.11 2.50
CA TYR A 824 -4.27 17.92 1.11
C TYR A 824 -4.17 19.26 0.40
N SER A 825 -3.21 19.41 -0.50
CA SER A 825 -3.13 20.57 -1.38
C SER A 825 -2.64 20.16 -2.76
N ALA A 826 -3.14 20.83 -3.79
CA ALA A 826 -2.67 20.65 -5.15
C ALA A 826 -2.78 21.97 -5.94
N LEU A 827 -1.90 22.10 -6.94
CA LEU A 827 -1.95 23.15 -7.93
C LEU A 827 -2.05 22.49 -9.29
N TYR A 828 -3.08 22.81 -10.05
CA TYR A 828 -3.37 22.20 -11.34
C TYR A 828 -3.22 23.19 -12.50
N GLY A 829 -2.85 22.64 -13.64
CA GLY A 829 -2.85 23.31 -14.93
C GLY A 829 -1.67 24.26 -15.15
N LYS A 830 -1.47 24.59 -16.41
CA LYS A 830 -0.45 25.54 -16.88
C LYS A 830 -1.06 26.87 -17.30
N ASN A 831 -2.04 26.86 -18.20
CA ASN A 831 -2.67 28.05 -18.77
C ASN A 831 -3.89 28.54 -17.98
N LYS A 832 -4.70 27.60 -17.49
CA LYS A 832 -5.77 27.86 -16.52
C LYS A 832 -5.38 27.18 -15.22
N ARG A 833 -4.75 27.92 -14.34
CA ARG A 833 -4.24 27.39 -13.09
C ARG A 833 -5.31 27.45 -12.04
N THR A 834 -5.55 26.33 -11.39
CA THR A 834 -6.42 26.22 -10.22
C THR A 834 -5.67 25.60 -9.05
N TYR A 835 -6.15 25.87 -7.85
CA TYR A 835 -5.62 25.22 -6.64
C TYR A 835 -6.76 24.61 -5.85
N GLU A 836 -6.43 23.60 -5.11
CA GLU A 836 -7.23 22.95 -4.09
C GLU A 836 -6.46 22.91 -2.77
N PHE A 837 -7.16 23.15 -1.67
CA PHE A 837 -6.66 22.94 -0.32
C PHE A 837 -7.77 22.34 0.52
N THR A 838 -7.65 21.07 0.89
CA THR A 838 -8.71 20.30 1.58
C THR A 838 -8.22 19.77 2.92
N ILE A 839 -9.05 19.98 3.95
CA ILE A 839 -8.86 19.48 5.31
C ILE A 839 -9.97 18.48 5.59
N TYR A 840 -9.58 17.29 6.06
CA TYR A 840 -10.51 16.19 6.35
C TYR A 840 -10.20 15.56 7.69
N PHE A 841 -11.24 15.24 8.47
CA PHE A 841 -11.11 14.47 9.72
C PHE A 841 -12.42 13.77 10.11
N GLY A 842 -12.28 12.62 10.79
CA GLY A 842 -13.38 11.92 11.46
C GLY A 842 -13.51 12.38 12.91
N CYS A 843 -14.73 12.42 13.44
CA CYS A 843 -14.97 12.81 14.82
C CYS A 843 -16.34 12.34 15.33
N GLU A 844 -16.63 12.61 16.59
CA GLU A 844 -18.00 12.46 17.12
C GLU A 844 -18.96 13.45 16.41
N PRO A 845 -20.11 12.96 15.90
CA PRO A 845 -21.07 13.82 15.17
C PRO A 845 -21.50 15.07 15.94
N ALA A 846 -21.64 14.96 17.26
CA ALA A 846 -22.03 16.10 18.10
C ALA A 846 -20.96 17.23 18.16
N ARG A 847 -19.71 16.92 17.79
CA ARG A 847 -18.57 17.85 17.86
C ARG A 847 -18.16 18.42 16.49
N GLU A 848 -18.68 17.92 15.39
CA GLU A 848 -18.29 18.34 14.04
C GLU A 848 -18.23 19.87 13.86
N LYS A 849 -19.28 20.57 14.26
CA LYS A 849 -19.38 22.03 14.07
C LYS A 849 -18.46 22.82 14.99
N GLU A 850 -18.22 22.30 16.20
CA GLU A 850 -17.22 22.86 17.13
C GLU A 850 -15.82 22.75 16.53
N LEU A 851 -15.44 21.53 16.11
CA LEU A 851 -14.11 21.25 15.58
C LEU A 851 -13.87 21.95 14.22
N ALA A 852 -14.86 21.99 13.34
CA ALA A 852 -14.78 22.76 12.10
C ALA A 852 -14.53 24.25 12.37
N LYS A 853 -15.15 24.81 13.43
CA LYS A 853 -14.92 26.19 13.83
C LYS A 853 -13.47 26.38 14.34
N GLU A 854 -12.96 25.47 15.17
CA GLU A 854 -11.56 25.51 15.63
C GLU A 854 -10.58 25.49 14.45
N VAL A 855 -10.83 24.65 13.42
CA VAL A 855 -10.02 24.67 12.19
C VAL A 855 -10.04 26.06 11.55
N ILE A 856 -11.20 26.66 11.36
CA ILE A 856 -11.30 28.01 10.75
C ILE A 856 -10.63 29.07 11.63
N ASP A 857 -10.70 28.95 12.95
CA ASP A 857 -10.04 29.89 13.87
C ASP A 857 -8.49 29.77 13.75
N VAL A 858 -7.93 28.55 13.62
CA VAL A 858 -6.51 28.31 13.35
C VAL A 858 -6.09 28.93 12.00
N LEU A 859 -6.89 28.72 10.95
CA LEU A 859 -6.58 29.27 9.63
C LEU A 859 -6.62 30.80 9.63
N ASN A 860 -7.55 31.41 10.37
CA ASN A 860 -7.59 32.86 10.54
C ASN A 860 -6.35 33.37 11.29
N ASP A 861 -5.90 32.68 12.33
CA ASP A 861 -4.67 33.05 13.04
C ASP A 861 -3.46 33.04 12.08
N LEU A 862 -3.31 32.00 11.26
CA LEU A 862 -2.24 31.90 10.26
C LEU A 862 -2.31 33.02 9.19
N ARG A 863 -3.50 33.53 8.88
CA ARG A 863 -3.70 34.63 7.93
C ARG A 863 -3.37 36.01 8.55
N GLU A 864 -3.58 36.18 9.83
CA GLU A 864 -3.45 37.48 10.52
C GLU A 864 -2.08 37.65 11.16
N ASN A 865 -1.58 36.62 11.81
CA ASN A 865 -0.37 36.64 12.63
C ASN A 865 0.80 35.94 11.95
N LEU A 866 2.02 36.20 12.45
CA LEU A 866 3.22 35.47 12.08
C LEU A 866 3.36 34.26 13.02
N VAL A 867 3.70 33.12 12.46
CA VAL A 867 4.01 31.93 13.24
C VAL A 867 5.38 32.08 13.92
N ASP A 868 5.56 31.39 15.04
CA ASP A 868 6.84 31.36 15.75
C ASP A 868 7.94 30.73 14.86
N GLN A 869 9.17 31.20 15.05
CA GLN A 869 10.31 30.76 14.25
C GLN A 869 10.53 29.24 14.31
N VAL A 870 10.17 28.58 15.39
CA VAL A 870 10.30 27.13 15.57
C VAL A 870 9.56 26.34 14.47
N TYR A 871 8.36 26.79 14.06
CA TYR A 871 7.62 26.15 12.97
C TYR A 871 8.32 26.29 11.61
N ILE A 872 8.93 27.46 11.38
CA ILE A 872 9.70 27.69 10.17
C ILE A 872 10.96 26.81 10.14
N ASP A 873 11.59 26.61 11.28
CA ASP A 873 12.77 25.74 11.38
C ASP A 873 12.38 24.26 11.17
N LYS A 874 11.26 23.81 11.75
CA LYS A 874 10.67 22.48 11.48
C LYS A 874 10.42 22.30 9.98
N LEU A 875 9.67 23.19 9.33
CA LEU A 875 9.37 23.11 7.89
C LEU A 875 10.60 23.02 7.02
N LYS A 876 11.61 23.86 7.29
CA LYS A 876 12.85 23.85 6.51
C LYS A 876 13.62 22.54 6.64
N GLU A 877 13.71 22.03 7.85
CA GLU A 877 14.47 20.81 8.10
C GLU A 877 13.74 19.59 7.52
N THR A 878 12.42 19.47 7.73
CA THR A 878 11.60 18.42 7.11
C THR A 878 11.72 18.44 5.59
N TYR A 879 11.58 19.62 4.96
CA TYR A 879 11.72 19.74 3.51
C TYR A 879 13.11 19.32 3.03
N ARG A 880 14.18 19.75 3.71
CA ARG A 880 15.54 19.36 3.39
C ARG A 880 15.74 17.84 3.47
N ARG A 881 15.18 17.20 4.53
CA ARG A 881 15.29 15.76 4.72
C ARG A 881 14.46 14.97 3.70
N SER A 882 13.28 15.47 3.38
CA SER A 882 12.44 14.85 2.33
C SER A 882 13.13 14.87 0.97
N LEU A 883 13.78 15.98 0.59
CA LEU A 883 14.57 16.05 -0.65
C LEU A 883 15.72 15.02 -0.69
N GLU A 884 16.44 14.83 0.43
CA GLU A 884 17.51 13.82 0.52
C GLU A 884 16.98 12.39 0.24
N THR A 885 15.76 12.10 0.66
CA THR A 885 15.11 10.80 0.45
C THR A 885 14.47 10.68 -0.94
N ASN A 886 13.74 11.71 -1.36
CA ASN A 886 13.01 11.75 -2.63
C ASN A 886 13.95 11.64 -3.84
N ARG A 887 15.13 12.21 -3.76
CA ARG A 887 16.17 12.05 -4.82
C ARG A 887 16.67 10.61 -5.02
N GLN A 888 16.32 9.70 -4.10
CA GLN A 888 16.63 8.27 -4.20
C GLN A 888 15.38 7.45 -4.60
N ASP A 889 14.24 8.11 -4.74
CA ASP A 889 12.97 7.50 -5.16
C ASP A 889 12.78 7.64 -6.68
N ALA A 890 12.47 6.52 -7.34
CA ALA A 890 12.35 6.49 -8.78
C ALA A 890 11.12 7.21 -9.29
N ASP A 891 9.99 7.02 -8.60
CA ASP A 891 8.71 7.61 -9.03
C ASP A 891 8.78 9.14 -8.89
N TRP A 892 9.37 9.64 -7.82
CA TRP A 892 9.59 11.09 -7.65
C TRP A 892 10.49 11.67 -8.73
N CYS A 893 11.62 11.00 -9.04
CA CYS A 893 12.53 11.46 -10.09
C CYS A 893 11.88 11.45 -11.47
N MET A 894 11.08 10.42 -11.78
CA MET A 894 10.34 10.33 -13.04
C MET A 894 9.32 11.46 -13.16
N ASN A 895 8.52 11.69 -12.10
CA ASN A 895 7.55 12.78 -12.07
C ASN A 895 8.20 14.14 -12.29
N LEU A 896 9.34 14.40 -11.65
CA LEU A 896 10.08 15.65 -11.84
C LEU A 896 10.55 15.85 -13.29
N ILE A 897 11.04 14.78 -13.93
CA ILE A 897 11.43 14.79 -15.35
C ILE A 897 10.22 15.07 -16.25
N GLN A 898 9.09 14.43 -15.98
CA GLN A 898 7.85 14.63 -16.75
C GLN A 898 7.32 16.05 -16.62
N GLU A 899 7.26 16.58 -15.42
CA GLU A 899 6.82 17.95 -15.17
C GLU A 899 7.70 18.97 -15.90
N ALA A 900 9.01 18.77 -15.88
CA ALA A 900 9.95 19.66 -16.53
C ALA A 900 9.95 19.52 -18.05
N GLU A 901 10.07 18.30 -18.57
CA GLU A 901 10.36 18.05 -19.98
C GLU A 901 9.11 17.78 -20.83
N VAL A 902 8.04 17.28 -20.21
CA VAL A 902 6.81 16.97 -20.93
C VAL A 902 5.77 18.06 -20.74
N PHE A 903 5.49 18.43 -19.48
CA PHE A 903 4.49 19.44 -19.15
C PHE A 903 5.02 20.87 -19.15
N ASN A 904 6.34 21.06 -19.01
CA ASN A 904 6.97 22.38 -18.88
C ASN A 904 6.36 23.22 -17.75
N VAL A 905 6.13 22.58 -16.60
CA VAL A 905 5.62 23.22 -15.37
C VAL A 905 6.67 23.35 -14.28
N SER A 906 7.78 22.62 -14.41
CA SER A 906 8.97 22.71 -13.57
C SER A 906 10.20 23.10 -14.40
N PRO A 907 11.24 23.74 -13.82
CA PRO A 907 12.46 24.08 -14.54
C PRO A 907 13.29 22.84 -14.89
N GLU A 908 14.11 22.92 -15.95
CA GLU A 908 15.07 21.87 -16.34
C GLU A 908 16.13 21.59 -15.25
N ASP A 909 16.46 22.59 -14.43
CA ASP A 909 17.33 22.46 -13.26
C ASP A 909 16.59 22.99 -12.01
N PRO A 910 15.97 22.12 -11.20
CA PRO A 910 15.25 22.52 -10.01
C PRO A 910 16.16 22.75 -8.78
N ASP A 911 17.42 22.29 -8.80
CA ASP A 911 18.31 22.33 -7.63
C ASP A 911 18.52 23.74 -7.03
N PRO A 912 18.72 24.80 -7.82
CA PRO A 912 18.83 26.15 -7.27
C PRO A 912 17.55 26.61 -6.54
N LEU A 913 16.39 26.18 -7.02
CA LEU A 913 15.11 26.53 -6.42
C LEU A 913 14.85 25.76 -5.14
N PHE A 914 15.19 24.47 -5.07
CA PHE A 914 15.16 23.69 -3.83
C PHE A 914 16.01 24.35 -2.73
N GLU A 915 17.21 24.83 -3.11
CA GLU A 915 18.10 25.53 -2.18
C GLU A 915 17.52 26.90 -1.75
N GLU A 916 16.90 27.65 -2.65
CA GLU A 916 16.26 28.93 -2.36
C GLU A 916 15.04 28.73 -1.41
N ILE A 917 14.20 27.71 -1.64
CA ILE A 917 13.06 27.37 -0.80
C ILE A 917 13.54 27.06 0.62
N THR A 918 14.53 26.19 0.76
CA THR A 918 15.07 25.81 2.06
C THR A 918 15.67 27.00 2.83
N LYS A 919 16.41 27.89 2.13
CA LYS A 919 17.18 28.94 2.77
C LYS A 919 16.41 30.22 2.99
N SER A 920 15.59 30.63 2.05
CA SER A 920 15.06 32.00 2.02
C SER A 920 13.56 32.16 1.73
N LEU A 921 12.91 31.22 1.04
CA LEU A 921 11.49 31.37 0.71
C LEU A 921 10.56 30.89 1.81
N THR A 922 10.93 29.87 2.61
CA THR A 922 10.14 29.44 3.76
C THR A 922 10.39 30.37 4.94
N THR A 923 9.51 31.34 5.14
CA THR A 923 9.57 32.35 6.22
C THR A 923 8.18 32.52 6.85
N ALA A 924 8.12 33.09 8.05
CA ALA A 924 6.84 33.37 8.70
C ALA A 924 5.96 34.32 7.84
N GLU A 925 6.57 35.31 7.19
CA GLU A 925 5.90 36.22 6.26
C GLU A 925 5.34 35.49 5.04
N SER A 926 6.16 34.61 4.39
CA SER A 926 5.71 33.85 3.21
C SER A 926 4.58 32.88 3.55
N MET A 927 4.61 32.22 4.72
CA MET A 927 3.52 31.35 5.18
C MET A 927 2.22 32.12 5.44
N ARG A 928 2.30 33.30 6.09
CA ARG A 928 1.13 34.17 6.26
C ARG A 928 0.57 34.66 4.90
N GLU A 929 1.42 35.08 3.97
CA GLU A 929 0.96 35.51 2.64
C GLU A 929 0.35 34.35 1.84
N ALA A 930 0.92 33.14 1.94
CA ALA A 930 0.35 31.94 1.36
C ALA A 930 -1.03 31.61 2.00
N ALA A 931 -1.14 31.68 3.33
CA ALA A 931 -2.43 31.49 4.02
C ALA A 931 -3.48 32.50 3.55
N ARG A 932 -3.11 33.78 3.36
CA ARG A 932 -4.00 34.82 2.80
C ARG A 932 -4.42 34.52 1.38
N LYS A 933 -3.52 33.95 0.57
CA LYS A 933 -3.74 33.66 -0.85
C LYS A 933 -4.64 32.43 -1.04
N TYR A 934 -4.39 31.35 -0.30
CA TYR A 934 -5.00 30.05 -0.54
C TYR A 934 -6.11 29.66 0.45
N LEU A 935 -6.17 30.27 1.63
CA LEU A 935 -7.11 29.91 2.70
C LEU A 935 -8.09 31.06 2.98
N ASP A 936 -8.86 31.48 1.95
CA ASP A 936 -9.83 32.55 2.12
C ASP A 936 -11.04 32.08 2.95
N THR A 937 -11.02 32.36 4.25
CA THR A 937 -12.09 32.00 5.20
C THR A 937 -13.43 32.71 4.97
N SER A 938 -13.52 33.60 3.98
CA SER A 938 -14.78 34.14 3.48
C SER A 938 -15.33 33.37 2.27
N ASN A 939 -14.58 32.37 1.75
CA ASN A 939 -14.92 31.64 0.55
C ASN A 939 -14.42 30.17 0.61
N TYR A 940 -15.23 29.30 1.19
CA TYR A 940 -14.93 27.87 1.28
C TYR A 940 -16.19 27.01 1.35
N PHE A 941 -16.03 25.72 1.08
CA PHE A 941 -17.05 24.69 1.32
C PHE A 941 -16.74 23.96 2.63
N CYS A 942 -17.79 23.69 3.42
CA CYS A 942 -17.70 22.84 4.61
C CYS A 942 -18.82 21.78 4.54
N GLY A 943 -18.43 20.52 4.44
CA GLY A 943 -19.33 19.36 4.44
C GLY A 943 -19.27 18.60 5.75
N PHE A 944 -20.42 18.13 6.21
CA PHE A 944 -20.55 17.25 7.37
C PHE A 944 -21.25 15.96 6.95
N LEU A 945 -20.75 14.82 7.41
CA LEU A 945 -21.44 13.53 7.32
C LEU A 945 -21.92 13.14 8.71
N GLU A 946 -23.23 13.12 8.90
CA GLU A 946 -23.87 12.64 10.13
C GLU A 946 -24.50 11.26 9.89
N PRO A 947 -24.68 10.41 10.92
CA PRO A 947 -25.43 9.17 10.79
C PRO A 947 -26.91 9.42 10.43
N GLU A 948 -27.53 8.39 9.84
CA GLU A 948 -28.97 8.50 9.41
C GLU A 948 -29.94 8.63 10.59
N LYS A 949 -29.57 8.13 11.78
CA LYS A 949 -30.45 8.09 12.97
C LYS A 949 -29.81 8.75 14.17
#